data_834c53aeb29e6c55490af1f8517c0870
#
_entry.id   834c53aeb29e6c55490af1f8517c0870
#
_cell.length_a   1.000
_cell.length_b   1.000
_cell.length_c   1.000
_cell.angle_alpha   90.00
_cell.angle_beta   90.00
_cell.angle_gamma   90.00
#
_symmetry.space_group_name_H-M   'P 1'
#
loop_
_entity.id
_entity.type
_entity.pdbx_description
1 polymer ?
#
loop_
_entity_poly.entity_id
_entity_poly.type
_entity_poly.pdbx_seq_one_letter_code
_entity_poly.pdbx_strand_id
1 'polypeptide(L)'
;MNIIKQTTYFFTVLFAVICLFLLFPSHLQAADTPVSITSCKLNNSGSKVTVKAKIAQKNSSYGKKLYLLALDAQTSETKALKTTPLTSAKNKKGSVTFKVKYNSTMLYQKFALAYKKDGKYKIISNTYYITNPEVLATYTGSGPKTISKKGLQAENLEEGLELRTQHAVLNWTVNSLLTTNCTNTVPYEYRGKTYYFNGDMLAYNDAQVQGYNAGEAKVTIILLLPNSSNSQTDVMRFTSSSSAKYSSFKTSTKAGCRTFEALMSYLAKRYGTKENFVSGWILGNEVNTPSQWNYGGGKKLSTYMENYARAFRICYNAVRSVSKKSNVYISLDHNWNIDADNSGKQYFTAKATLDEFYKQINARGKIVFHVAYHAYPQGLVDPVFWDDSLATNSTSSKYVTFKNLTVLTNYVKKNLGKNYTIMLSEQSFNSTKGEAVQAAAYAYAYYMSESNSMIEAFIYGRHFDNPAEMKDGCYWGLSDSSHNKRMIWHVFQNIDTAQSFKFTNQLVKYTNLKSWKKISGFKKTKYQKMPDINRTPTLGSVAMDTTNTAVLFWKKVDYIDGYEIYRNDQKIATIMDSTVLGYTDDELVSGETYTYKMRSFKYMPGTSNANEKAALFSSYSNALTITATTGIPEWNADDCSVNGKNITLSWKAQKDADGYEIFRTTSPGGNYTLLTDRTKTSYTDKNTVSGTTYYYKVRAYVTKDGQKFYGEFSDEINLQANIQLTAKIVDGKLALSWSAFPDAVKYQIYCSSDWDERFVKIKTTRDAAELTYVCTDYKTSEGTLSFAVGETYHFEVCAVLSDGNTSAYSNIADVLIEEELLSLDDDTPKNNETDETEIIETDTGDTETTETDDIDTETIETEDSESTENGDTETTETDDIDTETIETDDSESTENGDTEAAETENTDTETFDTDVSESTENEDTETTETENIDTETIETDVSENTEAGELPGNQPLIPGRKSLP
;
A
#
# COMPACT_ATOMS: atom_id res chain seq x y z
N MET A 1 -63.02 -33.55 -38.35
CA MET A 1 -61.58 -33.14 -38.72
C MET A 1 -61.05 -31.90 -38.03
N ASN A 2 -61.89 -30.97 -37.59
CA ASN A 2 -61.42 -29.76 -36.92
C ASN A 2 -61.11 -29.93 -35.41
N ILE A 3 -61.72 -30.89 -34.73
CA ILE A 3 -61.45 -31.13 -33.31
C ILE A 3 -60.12 -31.86 -33.11
N ILE A 4 -59.76 -32.79 -34.02
CA ILE A 4 -58.47 -33.50 -33.95
C ILE A 4 -57.31 -32.55 -34.24
N LYS A 5 -57.45 -31.54 -35.11
CA LYS A 5 -56.42 -30.53 -35.35
C LYS A 5 -56.18 -29.59 -34.14
N GLN A 6 -57.23 -29.25 -33.41
CA GLN A 6 -57.09 -28.42 -32.23
C GLN A 6 -56.47 -29.16 -31.07
N THR A 7 -56.79 -30.43 -30.90
CA THR A 7 -56.17 -31.27 -29.82
C THR A 7 -54.70 -31.52 -30.09
N THR A 8 -54.31 -31.77 -31.35
CA THR A 8 -52.92 -31.94 -31.74
C THR A 8 -52.11 -30.63 -31.57
N TYR A 9 -52.72 -29.48 -31.88
CA TYR A 9 -52.06 -28.18 -31.67
C TYR A 9 -51.91 -27.88 -30.18
N PHE A 10 -52.88 -28.24 -29.34
CA PHE A 10 -52.81 -28.05 -27.90
C PHE A 10 -51.73 -28.96 -27.27
N PHE A 11 -51.62 -30.22 -27.71
CA PHE A 11 -50.56 -31.12 -27.25
C PHE A 11 -49.18 -30.73 -27.76
N THR A 12 -49.08 -30.19 -28.97
CA THR A 12 -47.78 -29.70 -29.54
C THR A 12 -47.34 -28.44 -28.83
N VAL A 13 -48.24 -27.51 -28.51
CA VAL A 13 -47.94 -26.29 -27.75
C VAL A 13 -47.60 -26.65 -26.28
N LEU A 14 -48.34 -27.59 -25.66
CA LEU A 14 -48.05 -28.06 -24.31
C LEU A 14 -46.72 -28.81 -24.23
N PHE A 15 -46.37 -29.61 -25.24
CA PHE A 15 -45.06 -30.27 -25.34
C PHE A 15 -43.97 -29.29 -25.60
N ALA A 16 -44.17 -28.27 -26.43
CA ALA A 16 -43.22 -27.17 -26.66
C ALA A 16 -43.02 -26.33 -25.39
N VAL A 17 -44.06 -26.06 -24.62
CA VAL A 17 -43.99 -25.36 -23.33
C VAL A 17 -43.27 -26.22 -22.27
N ILE A 18 -43.55 -27.54 -22.24
CA ILE A 18 -42.82 -28.47 -21.33
C ILE A 18 -41.36 -28.61 -21.77
N CYS A 19 -41.06 -28.66 -23.07
CA CYS A 19 -39.67 -28.63 -23.58
C CYS A 19 -38.99 -27.28 -23.33
N LEU A 20 -39.74 -26.15 -23.37
CA LEU A 20 -39.20 -24.82 -22.99
C LEU A 20 -38.91 -24.75 -21.48
N PHE A 21 -39.71 -25.39 -20.62
CA PHE A 21 -39.41 -25.51 -19.19
C PHE A 21 -38.24 -26.47 -18.89
N LEU A 22 -37.95 -27.42 -19.78
CA LEU A 22 -36.80 -28.32 -19.67
C LEU A 22 -35.52 -27.73 -20.26
N LEU A 23 -35.58 -26.61 -21.02
CA LEU A 23 -34.45 -25.88 -21.58
C LEU A 23 -33.98 -24.66 -20.77
N PHE A 24 -34.72 -24.30 -19.73
CA PHE A 24 -34.10 -23.39 -18.73
C PHE A 24 -33.20 -24.27 -17.85
N PRO A 25 -31.91 -23.97 -17.77
CA PRO A 25 -31.09 -24.61 -16.77
C PRO A 25 -31.69 -24.21 -15.40
N SER A 26 -32.45 -25.12 -14.81
CA SER A 26 -32.72 -25.07 -13.38
C SER A 26 -31.40 -24.72 -12.71
N HIS A 27 -31.36 -23.65 -11.93
CA HIS A 27 -30.26 -23.38 -11.03
C HIS A 27 -29.78 -24.72 -10.49
N LEU A 28 -28.60 -25.16 -10.87
CA LEU A 28 -27.95 -26.29 -10.24
C LEU A 28 -27.80 -25.92 -8.78
N GLN A 29 -28.82 -26.27 -7.98
CA GLN A 29 -28.64 -26.35 -6.55
C GLN A 29 -27.45 -27.26 -6.34
N ALA A 30 -26.45 -26.75 -5.62
CA ALA A 30 -25.34 -27.57 -5.15
C ALA A 30 -25.98 -28.88 -4.62
N ALA A 31 -25.55 -30.04 -5.15
CA ALA A 31 -26.04 -31.34 -4.76
C ALA A 31 -26.26 -31.33 -3.24
N ASP A 32 -27.45 -31.67 -2.78
CA ASP A 32 -27.85 -31.67 -1.36
C ASP A 32 -26.88 -32.58 -0.61
N THR A 33 -25.74 -31.96 -0.17
CA THR A 33 -24.81 -32.67 0.70
C THR A 33 -25.58 -32.97 1.98
N PRO A 34 -25.52 -34.21 2.53
CA PRO A 34 -26.25 -34.56 3.73
C PRO A 34 -26.00 -33.65 4.91
N VAL A 35 -24.90 -32.89 4.85
CA VAL A 35 -24.48 -31.89 5.84
C VAL A 35 -24.03 -30.64 5.11
N SER A 36 -24.63 -29.49 5.39
CA SER A 36 -24.26 -28.22 4.75
C SER A 36 -24.13 -27.10 5.76
N ILE A 37 -23.07 -26.30 5.64
CA ILE A 37 -22.99 -25.03 6.36
C ILE A 37 -23.81 -24.00 5.60
N THR A 38 -24.69 -23.31 6.32
CA THR A 38 -25.64 -22.34 5.76
C THR A 38 -25.28 -20.90 6.11
N SER A 39 -24.45 -20.71 7.13
CA SER A 39 -23.99 -19.35 7.55
C SER A 39 -22.73 -19.44 8.38
N CYS A 40 -21.84 -18.49 8.18
CA CYS A 40 -20.67 -18.24 9.02
C CYS A 40 -20.50 -16.75 9.20
N LYS A 41 -20.70 -16.24 10.42
CA LYS A 41 -20.71 -14.81 10.73
C LYS A 41 -20.04 -14.53 12.06
N LEU A 42 -19.40 -13.37 12.15
CA LEU A 42 -19.02 -12.75 13.41
C LEU A 42 -20.27 -12.23 14.12
N ASN A 43 -20.29 -12.29 15.45
CA ASN A 43 -21.26 -11.57 16.25
C ASN A 43 -20.97 -10.06 16.23
N ASN A 44 -21.90 -9.24 16.71
CA ASN A 44 -21.79 -7.77 16.61
C ASN A 44 -20.54 -7.20 17.32
N SER A 45 -20.02 -7.86 18.35
CA SER A 45 -18.79 -7.44 19.02
C SER A 45 -17.50 -7.97 18.37
N GLY A 46 -17.57 -8.73 17.27
CA GLY A 46 -16.40 -9.33 16.63
C GLY A 46 -15.72 -10.45 17.43
N SER A 47 -16.18 -10.75 18.64
CA SER A 47 -15.49 -11.65 19.59
C SER A 47 -15.73 -13.14 19.34
N LYS A 48 -16.78 -13.50 18.60
CA LYS A 48 -17.18 -14.90 18.35
C LYS A 48 -17.58 -15.12 16.90
N VAL A 49 -17.19 -16.28 16.36
CA VAL A 49 -17.70 -16.78 15.07
C VAL A 49 -18.87 -17.71 15.33
N THR A 50 -19.99 -17.45 14.66
CA THR A 50 -21.18 -18.30 14.68
C THR A 50 -21.30 -19.02 13.35
N VAL A 51 -21.20 -20.35 13.37
CA VAL A 51 -21.39 -21.22 12.21
C VAL A 51 -22.71 -21.96 12.36
N LYS A 52 -23.63 -21.77 11.40
CA LYS A 52 -24.90 -22.49 11.33
C LYS A 52 -24.82 -23.56 10.24
N ALA A 53 -25.29 -24.76 10.52
CA ALA A 53 -25.30 -25.86 9.56
C ALA A 53 -26.62 -26.63 9.63
N LYS A 54 -26.99 -27.28 8.51
CA LYS A 54 -28.12 -28.16 8.38
C LYS A 54 -27.61 -29.60 8.15
N ILE A 55 -28.09 -30.52 8.94
CA ILE A 55 -27.89 -31.94 8.80
C ILE A 55 -29.22 -32.52 8.26
N ALA A 56 -29.24 -32.83 6.97
CA ALA A 56 -30.47 -33.27 6.30
C ALA A 56 -30.96 -34.63 6.83
N GLN A 57 -30.01 -35.54 7.09
CA GLN A 57 -30.27 -36.83 7.72
C GLN A 57 -29.08 -37.30 8.55
N LYS A 58 -29.36 -38.06 9.62
CA LYS A 58 -28.33 -38.72 10.41
C LYS A 58 -27.67 -39.81 9.56
N ASN A 59 -26.35 -39.82 9.50
CA ASN A 59 -25.56 -40.88 8.89
C ASN A 59 -24.73 -41.57 9.98
N SER A 60 -25.08 -42.85 10.26
CA SER A 60 -24.40 -43.62 11.31
C SER A 60 -22.91 -43.85 11.06
N SER A 61 -22.48 -43.85 9.79
CA SER A 61 -21.07 -43.99 9.41
C SER A 61 -20.21 -42.82 9.86
N TYR A 62 -20.80 -41.67 10.17
CA TYR A 62 -20.08 -40.48 10.69
C TYR A 62 -19.86 -40.52 12.21
N GLY A 63 -20.30 -41.58 12.88
CA GLY A 63 -20.20 -41.72 14.34
C GLY A 63 -21.17 -40.84 15.11
N LYS A 64 -20.96 -40.72 16.43
CA LYS A 64 -21.85 -40.00 17.34
C LYS A 64 -21.73 -38.47 17.27
N LYS A 65 -20.61 -37.95 16.79
CA LYS A 65 -20.28 -36.51 16.79
C LYS A 65 -19.80 -36.04 15.41
N LEU A 66 -20.19 -34.81 15.04
CA LEU A 66 -19.60 -34.01 13.96
C LEU A 66 -18.74 -32.91 14.53
N TYR A 67 -17.65 -32.61 13.87
CA TYR A 67 -16.62 -31.72 14.34
C TYR A 67 -16.54 -30.48 13.42
N LEU A 68 -16.48 -29.30 14.01
CA LEU A 68 -16.20 -28.06 13.30
C LEU A 68 -14.70 -27.85 13.17
N LEU A 69 -14.24 -27.70 11.95
CA LEU A 69 -12.84 -27.39 11.62
C LEU A 69 -12.74 -25.95 11.09
N ALA A 70 -11.62 -25.29 11.42
CA ALA A 70 -11.15 -24.11 10.69
C ALA A 70 -9.92 -24.51 9.89
N LEU A 71 -9.93 -24.24 8.62
CA LEU A 71 -8.94 -24.71 7.65
C LEU A 71 -8.32 -23.53 6.92
N ASP A 72 -7.02 -23.54 6.78
CA ASP A 72 -6.34 -22.55 5.91
C ASP A 72 -6.96 -22.64 4.49
N ALA A 73 -7.06 -21.50 3.82
CA ALA A 73 -7.82 -21.36 2.58
C ALA A 73 -7.42 -22.36 1.47
N GLN A 74 -6.12 -22.72 1.38
CA GLN A 74 -5.58 -23.66 0.40
C GLN A 74 -5.78 -25.14 0.77
N THR A 75 -6.25 -25.45 1.99
CA THR A 75 -6.36 -26.82 2.46
C THR A 75 -7.33 -27.62 1.57
N SER A 76 -6.90 -28.79 1.12
CA SER A 76 -7.74 -29.70 0.32
C SER A 76 -8.95 -30.20 1.11
N GLU A 77 -10.11 -30.17 0.48
CA GLU A 77 -11.38 -30.61 1.07
C GLU A 77 -11.61 -32.11 0.91
N THR A 78 -10.89 -32.76 0.00
CA THR A 78 -11.07 -34.19 -0.33
C THR A 78 -10.17 -35.13 0.50
N LYS A 79 -9.08 -34.62 1.05
CA LYS A 79 -8.13 -35.41 1.85
C LYS A 79 -8.53 -35.46 3.31
N ALA A 80 -8.30 -36.61 3.95
CA ALA A 80 -8.46 -36.73 5.41
C ALA A 80 -7.36 -35.94 6.14
N LEU A 81 -7.73 -35.15 7.12
CA LEU A 81 -6.88 -34.16 7.77
C LEU A 81 -6.48 -34.59 9.19
N LYS A 82 -5.22 -34.39 9.53
CA LYS A 82 -4.74 -34.44 10.93
C LYS A 82 -4.70 -33.00 11.44
N THR A 83 -5.72 -32.61 12.21
CA THR A 83 -5.92 -31.24 12.73
C THR A 83 -6.68 -31.27 14.04
N THR A 84 -6.72 -30.16 14.74
CA THR A 84 -7.50 -30.00 15.98
C THR A 84 -8.84 -29.35 15.65
N PRO A 85 -9.97 -29.95 16.00
CA PRO A 85 -11.28 -29.35 15.79
C PRO A 85 -11.51 -28.21 16.78
N LEU A 86 -12.24 -27.19 16.34
CA LEU A 86 -12.63 -26.07 17.21
C LEU A 86 -13.67 -26.48 18.27
N THR A 87 -14.61 -27.33 17.86
CA THR A 87 -15.68 -27.84 18.72
C THR A 87 -16.41 -28.99 18.01
N SER A 88 -17.42 -29.58 18.67
CA SER A 88 -18.22 -30.66 18.10
C SER A 88 -19.68 -30.55 18.49
N ALA A 89 -20.55 -31.20 17.70
CA ALA A 89 -21.97 -31.36 18.01
C ALA A 89 -22.44 -32.80 17.78
N LYS A 90 -23.60 -33.17 18.32
CA LYS A 90 -24.21 -34.49 18.08
C LYS A 90 -24.60 -34.65 16.59
N ASN A 91 -24.31 -35.83 16.03
CA ASN A 91 -24.72 -36.21 14.68
C ASN A 91 -26.24 -36.58 14.71
N LYS A 92 -27.07 -35.57 14.53
CA LYS A 92 -28.55 -35.66 14.59
C LYS A 92 -29.15 -34.82 13.45
N LYS A 93 -30.18 -35.31 12.78
CA LYS A 93 -30.96 -34.53 11.80
C LYS A 93 -31.45 -33.22 12.42
N GLY A 94 -31.34 -32.12 11.69
CA GLY A 94 -31.79 -30.79 12.12
C GLY A 94 -30.72 -29.70 11.91
N SER A 95 -30.95 -28.55 12.48
CA SER A 95 -30.03 -27.44 12.47
C SER A 95 -29.09 -27.49 13.67
N VAL A 96 -27.84 -27.15 13.45
CA VAL A 96 -26.82 -27.01 14.50
C VAL A 96 -26.13 -25.66 14.41
N THR A 97 -25.85 -25.06 15.56
CA THR A 97 -25.14 -23.78 15.66
C THR A 97 -23.89 -23.96 16.52
N PHE A 98 -22.76 -23.61 15.97
CA PHE A 98 -21.49 -23.56 16.67
C PHE A 98 -21.16 -22.11 16.98
N LYS A 99 -20.70 -21.83 18.18
CA LYS A 99 -20.17 -20.53 18.60
C LYS A 99 -18.75 -20.74 19.11
N VAL A 100 -17.76 -20.16 18.47
CA VAL A 100 -16.33 -20.29 18.82
C VAL A 100 -15.73 -18.92 19.03
N LYS A 101 -14.76 -18.79 19.95
CA LYS A 101 -14.02 -17.56 20.15
C LYS A 101 -13.29 -17.21 18.86
N TYR A 102 -13.40 -15.97 18.40
CA TYR A 102 -12.70 -15.48 17.23
C TYR A 102 -11.20 -15.28 17.55
N ASN A 103 -10.36 -15.56 16.58
CA ASN A 103 -8.99 -15.11 16.52
C ASN A 103 -8.68 -14.60 15.10
N SER A 104 -7.66 -13.80 14.94
CA SER A 104 -7.34 -13.12 13.67
C SER A 104 -7.09 -14.08 12.50
N THR A 105 -6.58 -15.28 12.74
CA THR A 105 -6.33 -16.26 11.68
C THR A 105 -7.62 -16.77 11.04
N MET A 106 -8.73 -16.79 11.80
CA MET A 106 -10.03 -17.24 11.31
C MET A 106 -10.62 -16.34 10.22
N LEU A 107 -10.14 -15.09 10.12
CA LEU A 107 -10.58 -14.16 9.08
C LEU A 107 -10.36 -14.72 7.67
N TYR A 108 -9.28 -15.46 7.46
CA TYR A 108 -8.87 -16.02 6.17
C TYR A 108 -9.15 -17.52 6.06
N GLN A 109 -9.59 -18.15 7.14
CA GLN A 109 -9.87 -19.58 7.17
C GLN A 109 -11.29 -19.90 6.69
N LYS A 110 -11.45 -21.07 6.09
CA LYS A 110 -12.73 -21.66 5.75
C LYS A 110 -13.15 -22.68 6.81
N PHE A 111 -14.41 -22.69 7.14
CA PHE A 111 -15.00 -23.58 8.13
C PHE A 111 -15.65 -24.78 7.44
N ALA A 112 -15.48 -25.96 8.01
CA ALA A 112 -16.04 -27.22 7.49
C ALA A 112 -16.53 -28.09 8.64
N LEU A 113 -17.54 -28.94 8.35
CA LEU A 113 -17.93 -30.03 9.22
C LEU A 113 -17.28 -31.33 8.75
N ALA A 114 -16.78 -32.09 9.70
CA ALA A 114 -16.11 -33.35 9.47
C ALA A 114 -16.49 -34.40 10.49
N TYR A 115 -16.28 -35.68 10.15
CA TYR A 115 -16.29 -36.76 11.13
C TYR A 115 -14.88 -37.30 11.33
N LYS A 116 -14.65 -37.93 12.48
CA LYS A 116 -13.35 -38.51 12.82
C LYS A 116 -13.36 -39.99 12.45
N LYS A 117 -12.37 -40.45 11.66
CA LYS A 117 -12.09 -41.84 11.31
C LYS A 117 -10.56 -42.05 11.33
N ASP A 118 -10.12 -43.11 11.99
CA ASP A 118 -8.70 -43.53 12.05
C ASP A 118 -7.76 -42.37 12.47
N GLY A 119 -8.15 -41.62 13.51
CA GLY A 119 -7.39 -40.49 14.03
C GLY A 119 -7.43 -39.21 13.18
N LYS A 120 -8.02 -39.26 11.97
CA LYS A 120 -8.09 -38.14 11.00
C LYS A 120 -9.53 -37.63 10.86
N TYR A 121 -9.68 -36.42 10.36
CA TYR A 121 -10.98 -35.80 10.08
C TYR A 121 -11.27 -35.79 8.59
N LYS A 122 -12.42 -36.33 8.19
CA LYS A 122 -12.91 -36.33 6.81
C LYS A 122 -14.06 -35.32 6.69
N ILE A 123 -13.88 -34.34 5.79
CA ILE A 123 -14.88 -33.29 5.54
C ILE A 123 -16.12 -33.92 4.87
N ILE A 124 -17.31 -33.47 5.29
CA ILE A 124 -18.61 -33.96 4.80
C ILE A 124 -19.56 -32.82 4.45
N SER A 125 -19.17 -31.59 4.63
CA SER A 125 -19.96 -30.42 4.27
C SER A 125 -19.24 -29.61 3.17
N ASN A 126 -19.97 -28.66 2.56
CA ASN A 126 -19.32 -27.53 1.90
C ASN A 126 -18.42 -26.78 2.90
N THR A 127 -17.47 -26.02 2.37
CA THR A 127 -16.69 -25.08 3.17
C THR A 127 -17.29 -23.68 3.10
N TYR A 128 -17.06 -22.88 4.15
CA TYR A 128 -17.71 -21.58 4.26
C TYR A 128 -16.78 -20.58 4.97
N TYR A 129 -16.62 -19.38 4.41
CA TYR A 129 -15.87 -18.31 5.02
C TYR A 129 -16.75 -17.39 5.88
N ILE A 130 -16.13 -16.58 6.74
CA ILE A 130 -16.80 -15.45 7.39
C ILE A 130 -17.33 -14.51 6.29
N THR A 131 -18.60 -14.10 6.40
CA THR A 131 -19.28 -13.31 5.36
C THR A 131 -19.57 -11.86 5.78
N ASN A 132 -19.23 -11.49 7.01
CA ASN A 132 -19.41 -10.13 7.55
C ASN A 132 -18.15 -9.62 8.25
N PRO A 133 -17.00 -9.58 7.55
CA PRO A 133 -15.72 -9.11 8.13
C PRO A 133 -15.79 -7.65 8.59
N GLU A 134 -16.69 -6.84 8.02
CA GLU A 134 -16.90 -5.42 8.35
C GLU A 134 -17.33 -5.16 9.80
N VAL A 135 -17.67 -6.20 10.53
CA VAL A 135 -17.89 -6.13 12.00
C VAL A 135 -16.58 -5.80 12.74
N LEU A 136 -15.43 -6.16 12.17
CA LEU A 136 -14.10 -5.90 12.73
C LEU A 136 -13.57 -4.53 12.33
N ALA A 137 -14.23 -3.84 11.41
CA ALA A 137 -13.70 -2.62 10.80
C ALA A 137 -13.45 -1.52 11.83
N THR A 138 -12.22 -1.03 11.84
CA THR A 138 -11.77 0.09 12.67
C THR A 138 -12.15 1.44 12.05
N TYR A 139 -12.27 1.50 10.72
CA TYR A 139 -12.71 2.69 10.00
C TYR A 139 -14.09 2.50 9.37
N THR A 140 -15.00 3.40 9.72
CA THR A 140 -16.42 3.37 9.29
C THR A 140 -16.77 4.45 8.26
N GLY A 141 -15.86 5.39 8.00
CA GLY A 141 -16.02 6.46 7.02
C GLY A 141 -16.17 5.94 5.59
N SER A 142 -16.64 6.78 4.71
CA SER A 142 -16.88 6.45 3.29
C SER A 142 -15.85 7.06 2.33
N GLY A 143 -14.84 7.76 2.85
CA GLY A 143 -13.93 8.56 2.05
C GLY A 143 -14.62 9.77 1.38
N PRO A 144 -13.97 10.38 0.39
CA PRO A 144 -14.47 11.57 -0.31
C PRO A 144 -15.85 11.36 -0.94
N LYS A 145 -16.63 12.42 -1.01
CA LYS A 145 -17.92 12.45 -1.68
C LYS A 145 -17.73 13.01 -3.09
N THR A 146 -17.78 12.13 -4.06
CA THR A 146 -17.72 12.53 -5.47
C THR A 146 -19.04 13.13 -5.94
N ILE A 147 -18.94 14.13 -6.81
CA ILE A 147 -20.10 14.82 -7.42
C ILE A 147 -20.50 14.19 -8.74
N SER A 148 -19.57 13.51 -9.41
CA SER A 148 -19.75 12.91 -10.72
C SER A 148 -19.08 11.56 -10.79
N LYS A 149 -19.22 10.87 -11.92
CA LYS A 149 -18.57 9.58 -12.20
C LYS A 149 -17.25 9.75 -12.97
N LYS A 150 -16.82 10.99 -13.20
CA LYS A 150 -15.59 11.30 -13.91
C LYS A 150 -14.38 10.71 -13.22
N GLY A 151 -13.61 9.90 -13.92
CA GLY A 151 -12.43 9.26 -13.36
C GLY A 151 -11.29 9.16 -14.35
N LEU A 152 -10.08 9.02 -13.83
CA LEU A 152 -8.85 8.94 -14.59
C LEU A 152 -7.99 7.79 -14.04
N GLN A 153 -7.38 7.03 -14.91
CA GLN A 153 -6.22 6.22 -14.58
C GLN A 153 -5.02 7.18 -14.54
N ALA A 154 -4.76 7.68 -13.34
CA ALA A 154 -3.92 8.83 -13.15
C ALA A 154 -2.43 8.40 -13.06
N GLU A 155 -1.60 9.11 -13.79
CA GLU A 155 -0.16 8.89 -13.87
C GLU A 155 0.62 10.01 -13.19
N ASN A 156 0.03 11.19 -13.09
CA ASN A 156 0.55 12.35 -12.41
C ASN A 156 -0.51 12.92 -11.47
N LEU A 157 -0.15 13.16 -10.22
CA LEU A 157 -1.08 13.65 -9.20
C LEU A 157 -1.55 15.08 -9.49
N GLU A 158 -0.62 15.96 -9.80
CA GLU A 158 -0.87 17.38 -10.02
C GLU A 158 -1.83 17.59 -11.18
N GLU A 159 -1.52 17.01 -12.34
CA GLU A 159 -2.41 17.06 -13.51
C GLU A 159 -3.76 16.37 -13.27
N GLY A 160 -3.76 15.26 -12.51
CA GLY A 160 -4.99 14.60 -12.12
C GLY A 160 -5.89 15.48 -11.25
N LEU A 161 -5.31 16.33 -10.41
CA LEU A 161 -6.02 17.35 -9.62
C LEU A 161 -6.45 18.53 -10.50
N GLU A 162 -5.60 19.00 -11.42
CA GLU A 162 -5.96 20.00 -12.43
C GLU A 162 -7.18 19.58 -13.23
N LEU A 163 -7.25 18.32 -13.63
CA LEU A 163 -8.37 17.72 -14.33
C LEU A 163 -9.64 17.55 -13.49
N ARG A 164 -9.58 17.86 -12.19
CA ARG A 164 -10.70 17.70 -11.23
C ARG A 164 -11.23 16.28 -11.20
N THR A 165 -10.31 15.33 -11.18
CA THR A 165 -10.63 13.90 -11.14
C THR A 165 -11.46 13.59 -9.90
N GLN A 166 -12.60 12.90 -10.09
CA GLN A 166 -13.48 12.47 -8.99
C GLN A 166 -13.22 11.04 -8.55
N HIS A 167 -12.65 10.22 -9.45
CA HIS A 167 -12.26 8.85 -9.20
C HIS A 167 -10.87 8.62 -9.80
N ALA A 168 -9.85 8.50 -8.98
CA ALA A 168 -8.50 8.14 -9.40
C ALA A 168 -8.31 6.62 -9.32
N VAL A 169 -7.78 6.03 -10.39
CA VAL A 169 -7.37 4.61 -10.40
C VAL A 169 -5.87 4.54 -10.53
N LEU A 170 -5.22 3.84 -9.61
CA LEU A 170 -3.77 3.70 -9.52
C LEU A 170 -3.36 2.23 -9.70
N ASN A 171 -2.35 1.99 -10.52
CA ASN A 171 -1.79 0.66 -10.73
C ASN A 171 -0.65 0.39 -9.74
N TRP A 172 -0.85 -0.58 -8.84
CA TRP A 172 0.19 -0.99 -7.90
C TRP A 172 0.73 -2.36 -8.25
N THR A 173 2.03 -2.44 -8.48
CA THR A 173 2.71 -3.72 -8.71
C THR A 173 3.20 -4.31 -7.38
N VAL A 174 2.86 -5.58 -7.15
CA VAL A 174 3.22 -6.24 -5.88
C VAL A 174 4.74 -6.40 -5.74
N ASN A 175 5.47 -6.54 -6.86
CA ASN A 175 6.93 -6.68 -6.83
C ASN A 175 7.64 -5.40 -6.39
N SER A 176 7.07 -4.22 -6.64
CA SER A 176 7.61 -2.95 -6.14
C SER A 176 7.25 -2.70 -4.67
N LEU A 177 6.14 -3.28 -4.19
CA LEU A 177 5.69 -3.12 -2.81
C LEU A 177 6.30 -4.14 -1.84
N LEU A 178 6.44 -5.40 -2.25
CA LEU A 178 6.89 -6.51 -1.41
C LEU A 178 8.24 -7.00 -1.94
N THR A 179 9.31 -6.42 -1.47
CA THR A 179 10.69 -6.68 -1.92
C THR A 179 11.68 -6.43 -0.80
N THR A 180 12.85 -7.09 -0.89
CA THR A 180 14.05 -6.79 -0.10
C THR A 180 15.08 -6.04 -0.92
N ASN A 181 14.82 -5.81 -2.20
CA ASN A 181 15.72 -5.10 -3.10
C ASN A 181 15.34 -3.61 -3.14
N CYS A 182 15.53 -2.93 -2.02
CA CYS A 182 15.35 -1.48 -1.85
C CYS A 182 16.15 -1.04 -0.63
N THR A 183 16.48 0.23 -0.57
CA THR A 183 17.24 0.85 0.52
C THR A 183 16.43 0.95 1.81
N ASN A 184 15.17 1.36 1.71
CA ASN A 184 14.26 1.52 2.84
C ASN A 184 13.30 0.32 2.91
N THR A 185 13.49 -0.57 3.88
CA THR A 185 12.64 -1.74 4.08
C THR A 185 11.79 -1.61 5.34
N VAL A 186 10.48 -1.82 5.20
CA VAL A 186 9.53 -1.86 6.31
C VAL A 186 9.20 -3.31 6.64
N PRO A 187 9.65 -3.86 7.78
CA PRO A 187 9.34 -5.23 8.17
C PRO A 187 7.88 -5.37 8.64
N TYR A 188 7.26 -6.49 8.31
CA TYR A 188 5.92 -6.83 8.76
C TYR A 188 5.82 -8.28 9.21
N GLU A 189 5.60 -8.47 10.50
CA GLU A 189 5.42 -9.80 11.07
C GLU A 189 4.02 -10.34 10.81
N TYR A 190 3.95 -11.50 10.13
CA TYR A 190 2.69 -12.18 9.89
C TYR A 190 2.81 -13.69 10.08
N ARG A 191 2.15 -14.21 11.12
CA ARG A 191 2.06 -15.65 11.44
C ARG A 191 3.43 -16.32 11.57
N GLY A 192 4.40 -15.64 12.20
CA GLY A 192 5.76 -16.13 12.47
C GLY A 192 6.68 -16.10 11.25
N LYS A 193 6.44 -15.17 10.32
CA LYS A 193 7.36 -14.86 9.21
C LYS A 193 7.37 -13.36 8.99
N THR A 194 8.55 -12.79 8.84
CA THR A 194 8.76 -11.40 8.45
C THR A 194 8.64 -11.28 6.94
N TYR A 195 7.93 -10.23 6.49
CA TYR A 195 7.80 -9.79 5.11
C TYR A 195 8.32 -8.36 5.03
N TYR A 196 9.03 -8.03 3.97
CA TYR A 196 9.65 -6.72 3.82
C TYR A 196 8.97 -5.92 2.73
N PHE A 197 8.49 -4.75 3.09
CA PHE A 197 7.87 -3.82 2.16
C PHE A 197 8.86 -2.71 1.81
N ASN A 198 8.76 -2.19 0.60
CA ASN A 198 9.53 -1.04 0.15
C ASN A 198 8.94 0.24 0.75
N GLY A 199 9.67 0.88 1.65
CA GLY A 199 9.26 2.09 2.37
C GLY A 199 9.05 3.28 1.43
N ASP A 200 9.96 3.48 0.47
CA ASP A 200 9.87 4.60 -0.48
C ASP A 200 8.65 4.47 -1.39
N MET A 201 8.39 3.26 -1.88
CA MET A 201 7.18 3.00 -2.67
C MET A 201 5.90 3.17 -1.83
N LEU A 202 5.94 2.83 -0.55
CA LEU A 202 4.82 3.07 0.35
C LEU A 202 4.60 4.56 0.58
N ALA A 203 5.65 5.34 0.81
CA ALA A 203 5.58 6.79 0.98
C ALA A 203 5.03 7.48 -0.29
N TYR A 204 5.55 7.11 -1.46
CA TYR A 204 5.02 7.58 -2.73
C TYR A 204 3.52 7.28 -2.89
N ASN A 205 3.11 6.05 -2.60
CA ASN A 205 1.70 5.66 -2.69
C ASN A 205 0.82 6.37 -1.66
N ASP A 206 1.33 6.64 -0.47
CA ASP A 206 0.63 7.41 0.56
C ASP A 206 0.36 8.83 0.06
N ALA A 207 1.38 9.50 -0.47
CA ALA A 207 1.24 10.84 -1.04
C ALA A 207 0.20 10.89 -2.16
N GLN A 208 0.19 9.90 -3.06
CA GLN A 208 -0.83 9.81 -4.11
C GLN A 208 -2.24 9.64 -3.54
N VAL A 209 -2.41 8.73 -2.57
CA VAL A 209 -3.72 8.47 -1.94
C VAL A 209 -4.21 9.69 -1.17
N GLN A 210 -3.33 10.32 -0.38
CA GLN A 210 -3.64 11.51 0.41
C GLN A 210 -3.98 12.69 -0.48
N GLY A 211 -3.16 12.94 -1.52
CA GLY A 211 -3.38 14.03 -2.46
C GLY A 211 -4.74 13.94 -3.16
N TYR A 212 -5.09 12.76 -3.71
CA TYR A 212 -6.41 12.57 -4.32
C TYR A 212 -7.55 12.66 -3.31
N ASN A 213 -7.38 12.12 -2.11
CA ASN A 213 -8.40 12.24 -1.05
C ASN A 213 -8.60 13.70 -0.62
N ALA A 214 -7.54 14.49 -0.53
CA ALA A 214 -7.59 15.94 -0.26
C ALA A 214 -8.29 16.69 -1.40
N GLY A 215 -8.05 16.29 -2.65
CA GLY A 215 -8.77 16.79 -3.83
C GLY A 215 -10.20 16.27 -3.99
N GLU A 216 -10.78 15.66 -2.93
CA GLU A 216 -12.14 15.09 -2.90
C GLU A 216 -12.36 13.95 -3.92
N ALA A 217 -11.29 13.33 -4.43
CA ALA A 217 -11.36 12.17 -5.32
C ALA A 217 -11.31 10.85 -4.54
N LYS A 218 -12.09 9.87 -5.00
CA LYS A 218 -12.01 8.50 -4.51
C LYS A 218 -10.86 7.77 -5.18
N VAL A 219 -10.03 7.12 -4.38
CA VAL A 219 -8.93 6.30 -4.89
C VAL A 219 -9.34 4.84 -4.97
N THR A 220 -9.02 4.21 -6.09
CA THR A 220 -9.16 2.77 -6.32
C THR A 220 -7.83 2.21 -6.82
N ILE A 221 -7.40 1.10 -6.24
CA ILE A 221 -6.14 0.46 -6.57
C ILE A 221 -6.38 -0.77 -7.44
N ILE A 222 -5.67 -0.88 -8.56
CA ILE A 222 -5.52 -2.14 -9.29
C ILE A 222 -4.26 -2.83 -8.77
N LEU A 223 -4.43 -3.96 -8.10
CA LEU A 223 -3.31 -4.71 -7.52
C LEU A 223 -2.83 -5.75 -8.52
N LEU A 224 -1.61 -5.59 -9.02
CA LEU A 224 -1.01 -6.36 -10.10
C LEU A 224 0.18 -7.17 -9.60
N LEU A 225 0.25 -8.44 -9.95
CA LEU A 225 1.41 -9.30 -9.68
C LEU A 225 2.21 -9.48 -10.99
N PRO A 226 3.33 -8.76 -11.18
CA PRO A 226 4.16 -8.91 -12.37
C PRO A 226 4.63 -10.35 -12.56
N ASN A 227 4.82 -10.75 -13.81
CA ASN A 227 5.32 -12.09 -14.14
C ASN A 227 6.86 -12.19 -14.09
N SER A 228 7.52 -11.08 -13.71
CA SER A 228 8.95 -11.04 -13.40
C SER A 228 9.28 -11.70 -12.06
N SER A 229 10.50 -12.19 -11.90
CA SER A 229 10.96 -12.84 -10.67
C SER A 229 11.17 -11.82 -9.53
N ASN A 230 10.81 -12.23 -8.31
CA ASN A 230 11.06 -11.50 -7.09
C ASN A 230 11.04 -12.48 -5.90
N SER A 231 12.07 -12.47 -5.08
CA SER A 231 12.29 -13.45 -4.00
C SER A 231 11.12 -13.61 -3.03
N GLN A 232 10.39 -12.53 -2.73
CA GLN A 232 9.25 -12.57 -1.81
C GLN A 232 7.94 -12.95 -2.50
N THR A 233 7.74 -12.58 -3.78
CA THR A 233 6.46 -12.72 -4.49
C THR A 233 6.36 -14.00 -5.35
N ASP A 234 7.48 -14.64 -5.68
CA ASP A 234 7.50 -15.83 -6.54
C ASP A 234 6.61 -16.97 -6.03
N VAL A 235 6.48 -17.12 -4.73
CA VAL A 235 5.60 -18.13 -4.12
C VAL A 235 4.11 -17.89 -4.43
N MET A 236 3.73 -16.65 -4.79
CA MET A 236 2.37 -16.26 -5.18
C MET A 236 2.17 -16.29 -6.69
N ARG A 237 3.22 -16.47 -7.48
CA ARG A 237 3.20 -16.44 -8.94
C ARG A 237 3.00 -17.84 -9.53
N PHE A 238 2.26 -17.93 -10.63
CA PHE A 238 2.27 -19.12 -11.46
C PHE A 238 3.50 -19.07 -12.37
N THR A 239 4.42 -19.99 -12.15
CA THR A 239 5.61 -20.12 -13.00
C THR A 239 5.22 -20.71 -14.35
N SER A 240 5.65 -20.10 -15.43
CA SER A 240 5.51 -20.64 -16.78
C SER A 240 6.33 -19.85 -17.79
N SER A 241 6.42 -20.41 -19.00
CA SER A 241 6.85 -19.74 -20.22
C SER A 241 5.79 -18.78 -20.80
N SER A 242 4.80 -18.36 -20.01
CA SER A 242 3.74 -17.46 -20.46
C SER A 242 4.29 -16.08 -20.79
N SER A 243 3.89 -15.53 -21.92
CA SER A 243 4.10 -14.15 -22.31
C SER A 243 3.20 -13.15 -21.56
N ALA A 244 2.34 -13.63 -20.68
CA ALA A 244 1.45 -12.80 -19.89
C ALA A 244 2.24 -11.81 -19.02
N LYS A 245 1.81 -10.56 -19.00
CA LYS A 245 2.45 -9.49 -18.24
C LYS A 245 2.32 -9.69 -16.75
N TYR A 246 1.16 -10.16 -16.32
CA TYR A 246 0.85 -10.37 -14.90
C TYR A 246 0.42 -11.82 -14.64
N SER A 247 0.65 -12.25 -13.41
CA SER A 247 0.19 -13.52 -12.87
C SER A 247 -1.04 -13.31 -11.99
N SER A 248 -1.97 -14.24 -12.03
CA SER A 248 -2.98 -14.39 -10.99
C SER A 248 -2.30 -14.82 -9.67
N PHE A 249 -2.85 -14.42 -8.55
CA PHE A 249 -2.30 -14.77 -7.23
C PHE A 249 -2.49 -16.26 -6.95
N LYS A 250 -1.39 -17.02 -6.89
CA LYS A 250 -1.38 -18.47 -6.64
C LYS A 250 -1.62 -18.78 -5.16
N THR A 251 -2.87 -18.80 -4.76
CA THR A 251 -3.29 -19.13 -3.39
C THR A 251 -3.55 -20.63 -3.19
N SER A 252 -3.18 -21.47 -4.14
CA SER A 252 -3.31 -22.94 -4.04
C SER A 252 -2.22 -23.62 -3.21
N THR A 253 -1.13 -22.92 -2.89
CA THR A 253 -0.05 -23.39 -2.00
C THR A 253 -0.10 -22.68 -0.66
N LYS A 254 0.47 -23.31 0.39
CA LYS A 254 0.54 -22.69 1.73
C LYS A 254 1.40 -21.43 1.73
N ALA A 255 2.54 -21.46 1.07
CA ALA A 255 3.44 -20.31 0.96
C ALA A 255 2.75 -19.16 0.22
N GLY A 256 2.23 -19.38 -1.00
CA GLY A 256 1.55 -18.33 -1.77
C GLY A 256 0.32 -17.76 -1.05
N CYS A 257 -0.49 -18.63 -0.43
CA CYS A 257 -1.65 -18.20 0.37
C CYS A 257 -1.24 -17.29 1.54
N ARG A 258 -0.20 -17.69 2.30
CA ARG A 258 0.30 -16.96 3.45
C ARG A 258 0.92 -15.61 3.10
N THR A 259 1.70 -15.59 2.04
CA THR A 259 2.32 -14.35 1.55
C THR A 259 1.24 -13.38 1.05
N PHE A 260 0.21 -13.87 0.37
CA PHE A 260 -0.91 -13.03 -0.04
C PHE A 260 -1.78 -12.55 1.13
N GLU A 261 -1.99 -13.38 2.17
CA GLU A 261 -2.63 -12.97 3.42
C GLU A 261 -1.84 -11.84 4.10
N ALA A 262 -0.50 -11.96 4.17
CA ALA A 262 0.37 -10.95 4.76
C ALA A 262 0.31 -9.63 3.99
N LEU A 263 0.47 -9.69 2.66
CA LEU A 263 0.37 -8.53 1.77
C LEU A 263 -0.96 -7.79 1.98
N MET A 264 -2.08 -8.51 1.86
CA MET A 264 -3.39 -7.86 1.97
C MET A 264 -3.71 -7.38 3.39
N SER A 265 -3.20 -8.09 4.42
CA SER A 265 -3.35 -7.66 5.81
C SER A 265 -2.61 -6.34 6.08
N TYR A 266 -1.41 -6.20 5.54
CA TYR A 266 -0.63 -4.97 5.65
C TYR A 266 -1.29 -3.81 4.90
N LEU A 267 -1.52 -3.99 3.59
CA LEU A 267 -2.09 -2.94 2.75
C LEU A 267 -3.47 -2.48 3.23
N ALA A 268 -4.33 -3.41 3.65
CA ALA A 268 -5.65 -3.04 4.16
C ALA A 268 -5.56 -2.18 5.44
N LYS A 269 -4.62 -2.47 6.33
CA LYS A 269 -4.41 -1.68 7.55
C LYS A 269 -3.87 -0.29 7.23
N ARG A 270 -2.88 -0.18 6.33
CA ARG A 270 -2.28 1.08 5.95
C ARG A 270 -3.27 1.99 5.20
N TYR A 271 -4.05 1.41 4.30
CA TYR A 271 -4.94 2.15 3.38
C TYR A 271 -6.43 2.06 3.74
N GLY A 272 -6.74 1.69 4.96
CA GLY A 272 -8.10 1.67 5.48
C GLY A 272 -8.31 2.66 6.63
N THR A 273 -7.50 3.69 6.76
CA THR A 273 -7.59 4.76 7.76
C THR A 273 -8.34 5.97 7.20
N LYS A 274 -8.48 7.02 7.98
CA LYS A 274 -9.07 8.28 7.52
C LYS A 274 -8.11 9.02 6.59
N GLU A 275 -6.84 9.00 6.94
CA GLU A 275 -5.75 9.69 6.27
C GLU A 275 -5.44 9.02 4.92
N ASN A 276 -5.21 7.71 4.95
CA ASN A 276 -4.90 6.88 3.78
C ASN A 276 -6.12 6.05 3.38
N PHE A 277 -7.13 6.66 2.77
CA PHE A 277 -8.36 5.94 2.45
C PHE A 277 -8.42 5.48 0.99
N VAL A 278 -8.29 4.18 0.78
CA VAL A 278 -8.56 3.54 -0.51
C VAL A 278 -10.02 3.07 -0.57
N SER A 279 -10.80 3.69 -1.45
CA SER A 279 -12.23 3.44 -1.64
C SER A 279 -12.51 2.11 -2.34
N GLY A 280 -11.58 1.66 -3.20
CA GLY A 280 -11.77 0.48 -4.03
C GLY A 280 -10.49 -0.34 -4.24
N TRP A 281 -10.64 -1.66 -4.37
CA TRP A 281 -9.55 -2.59 -4.67
C TRP A 281 -9.95 -3.50 -5.81
N ILE A 282 -9.26 -3.42 -6.92
CA ILE A 282 -9.40 -4.30 -8.09
C ILE A 282 -8.30 -5.35 -8.02
N LEU A 283 -8.67 -6.63 -8.00
CA LEU A 283 -7.72 -7.72 -7.86
C LEU A 283 -7.33 -8.28 -9.23
N GLY A 284 -6.13 -7.96 -9.70
CA GLY A 284 -5.63 -8.32 -11.03
C GLY A 284 -6.27 -7.48 -12.13
N ASN A 285 -5.87 -7.74 -13.37
CA ASN A 285 -6.36 -7.06 -14.56
C ASN A 285 -6.98 -8.05 -15.53
N GLU A 286 -8.12 -7.73 -16.15
CA GLU A 286 -8.80 -8.51 -17.19
C GLU A 286 -8.72 -10.02 -16.96
N VAL A 287 -9.27 -10.49 -15.84
CA VAL A 287 -9.08 -11.87 -15.40
C VAL A 287 -9.68 -12.94 -16.33
N ASN A 288 -10.49 -12.52 -17.30
CA ASN A 288 -10.97 -13.40 -18.37
C ASN A 288 -9.95 -13.60 -19.50
N THR A 289 -8.83 -12.86 -19.54
CA THR A 289 -7.73 -13.00 -20.52
C THR A 289 -6.41 -13.44 -19.86
N PRO A 290 -6.38 -14.66 -19.26
CA PRO A 290 -5.23 -15.08 -18.46
C PRO A 290 -3.91 -15.18 -19.24
N SER A 291 -3.92 -15.38 -20.54
CA SER A 291 -2.69 -15.42 -21.34
C SER A 291 -2.01 -14.05 -21.52
N GLN A 292 -2.71 -12.96 -21.27
CA GLN A 292 -2.19 -11.61 -21.42
C GLN A 292 -2.04 -10.89 -20.07
N TRP A 293 -3.09 -10.90 -19.24
CA TRP A 293 -3.17 -9.98 -18.13
C TRP A 293 -3.27 -10.62 -16.74
N ASN A 294 -3.54 -11.92 -16.65
CA ASN A 294 -3.72 -12.54 -15.31
C ASN A 294 -3.45 -14.05 -15.33
N TYR A 295 -2.24 -14.46 -15.71
CA TYR A 295 -1.89 -15.86 -15.92
C TYR A 295 -2.18 -16.77 -14.73
N GLY A 296 -2.99 -17.80 -14.95
CA GLY A 296 -3.48 -18.74 -13.92
C GLY A 296 -2.97 -20.17 -14.08
N GLY A 297 -1.85 -20.38 -14.77
CA GLY A 297 -1.25 -21.71 -14.97
C GLY A 297 -1.90 -22.56 -16.06
N GLY A 298 -2.55 -21.96 -17.07
CA GLY A 298 -3.18 -22.66 -18.20
C GLY A 298 -4.29 -23.63 -17.79
N LYS A 299 -5.08 -23.26 -16.77
CA LYS A 299 -6.14 -24.11 -16.21
C LYS A 299 -7.48 -23.85 -16.87
N LYS A 300 -8.39 -24.83 -16.80
CA LYS A 300 -9.80 -24.64 -17.17
C LYS A 300 -10.45 -23.58 -16.29
N LEU A 301 -11.45 -22.87 -16.80
CA LEU A 301 -12.15 -21.76 -16.14
C LEU A 301 -12.53 -22.07 -14.69
N SER A 302 -13.14 -23.23 -14.41
CA SER A 302 -13.60 -23.57 -13.06
C SER A 302 -12.43 -23.68 -12.05
N THR A 303 -11.31 -24.26 -12.43
CA THR A 303 -10.12 -24.41 -11.59
C THR A 303 -9.40 -23.06 -11.42
N TYR A 304 -9.34 -22.28 -12.47
CA TYR A 304 -8.78 -20.92 -12.45
C TYR A 304 -9.61 -20.02 -11.53
N MET A 305 -10.94 -20.00 -11.71
CA MET A 305 -11.84 -19.19 -10.87
C MET A 305 -11.91 -19.68 -9.43
N GLU A 306 -11.69 -20.96 -9.16
CA GLU A 306 -11.57 -21.43 -7.78
C GLU A 306 -10.36 -20.82 -7.07
N ASN A 307 -9.19 -20.77 -7.75
CA ASN A 307 -8.01 -20.13 -7.20
C ASN A 307 -8.19 -18.61 -7.07
N TYR A 308 -8.73 -17.95 -8.10
CA TYR A 308 -9.00 -16.52 -8.11
C TYR A 308 -10.02 -16.14 -7.02
N ALA A 309 -11.12 -16.86 -6.86
CA ALA A 309 -12.11 -16.61 -5.82
C ALA A 309 -11.53 -16.77 -4.40
N ARG A 310 -10.55 -17.66 -4.22
CA ARG A 310 -9.82 -17.79 -2.95
C ARG A 310 -8.98 -16.56 -2.66
N ALA A 311 -8.21 -16.08 -3.64
CA ALA A 311 -7.45 -14.84 -3.52
C ALA A 311 -8.39 -13.66 -3.27
N PHE A 312 -9.46 -13.56 -4.04
CA PHE A 312 -10.47 -12.51 -3.88
C PHE A 312 -11.08 -12.49 -2.49
N ARG A 313 -11.38 -13.67 -1.92
CA ARG A 313 -11.92 -13.79 -0.55
C ARG A 313 -10.91 -13.29 0.49
N ILE A 314 -9.62 -13.57 0.33
CA ILE A 314 -8.58 -13.06 1.21
C ILE A 314 -8.53 -11.54 1.12
N CYS A 315 -8.48 -10.98 -0.09
CA CYS A 315 -8.51 -9.54 -0.33
C CYS A 315 -9.77 -8.90 0.29
N TYR A 316 -10.94 -9.42 -0.02
CA TYR A 316 -12.22 -8.93 0.51
C TYR A 316 -12.26 -8.93 2.04
N ASN A 317 -11.85 -10.04 2.66
CA ASN A 317 -11.88 -10.14 4.11
C ASN A 317 -10.85 -9.20 4.77
N ALA A 318 -9.66 -9.05 4.19
CA ALA A 318 -8.66 -8.11 4.66
C ALA A 318 -9.19 -6.67 4.61
N VAL A 319 -9.61 -6.21 3.43
CA VAL A 319 -10.10 -4.85 3.21
C VAL A 319 -11.31 -4.54 4.08
N ARG A 320 -12.31 -5.43 4.06
CA ARG A 320 -13.57 -5.21 4.79
C ARG A 320 -13.43 -5.32 6.30
N SER A 321 -12.42 -6.04 6.79
CA SER A 321 -12.13 -6.12 8.23
C SER A 321 -11.51 -4.86 8.81
N VAL A 322 -11.00 -3.96 7.98
CA VAL A 322 -10.40 -2.69 8.38
C VAL A 322 -11.30 -1.51 8.01
N SER A 323 -11.81 -1.50 6.77
CA SER A 323 -12.69 -0.44 6.26
C SER A 323 -14.09 -0.97 5.95
N LYS A 324 -15.09 -0.38 6.60
CA LYS A 324 -16.48 -0.77 6.42
C LYS A 324 -17.05 -0.43 5.04
N LYS A 325 -16.47 0.52 4.33
CA LYS A 325 -17.02 1.11 3.10
C LYS A 325 -16.19 0.89 1.84
N SER A 326 -14.98 0.35 1.95
CA SER A 326 -14.17 0.05 0.76
C SER A 326 -14.74 -1.11 -0.03
N ASN A 327 -14.75 -0.98 -1.35
CA ASN A 327 -15.27 -1.96 -2.30
C ASN A 327 -14.15 -2.88 -2.80
N VAL A 328 -14.50 -4.08 -3.25
CA VAL A 328 -13.58 -5.00 -3.91
C VAL A 328 -14.19 -5.47 -5.23
N TYR A 329 -13.38 -5.46 -6.30
CA TYR A 329 -13.84 -5.64 -7.67
C TYR A 329 -13.14 -6.82 -8.34
N ILE A 330 -13.89 -7.52 -9.21
CA ILE A 330 -13.33 -8.39 -10.24
C ILE A 330 -13.16 -7.58 -11.53
N SER A 331 -12.02 -7.68 -12.21
CA SER A 331 -11.73 -7.00 -13.48
C SER A 331 -12.05 -7.89 -14.67
N LEU A 332 -12.77 -7.33 -15.66
CA LEU A 332 -13.19 -8.00 -16.89
C LEU A 332 -13.05 -7.08 -18.10
N ASP A 333 -12.69 -7.64 -19.24
CA ASP A 333 -12.64 -6.93 -20.53
C ASP A 333 -13.99 -6.94 -21.26
N HIS A 334 -14.02 -6.27 -22.44
CA HIS A 334 -15.22 -6.15 -23.27
C HIS A 334 -15.59 -7.40 -24.08
N ASN A 335 -14.78 -8.47 -24.05
CA ASN A 335 -15.04 -9.75 -24.76
C ASN A 335 -16.14 -10.55 -24.05
N TRP A 336 -17.40 -10.14 -24.24
CA TRP A 336 -18.53 -10.64 -23.45
C TRP A 336 -18.86 -12.11 -23.71
N ASN A 337 -19.00 -12.51 -24.99
CA ASN A 337 -19.22 -13.90 -25.40
C ASN A 337 -18.27 -14.31 -26.54
N ILE A 338 -17.11 -13.70 -26.66
CA ILE A 338 -16.09 -14.14 -27.57
C ILE A 338 -14.95 -14.78 -26.81
N ASP A 339 -14.53 -15.94 -27.28
CA ASP A 339 -13.34 -16.65 -26.84
C ASP A 339 -12.32 -16.53 -27.97
N ALA A 340 -11.27 -15.77 -27.74
CA ALA A 340 -10.35 -15.38 -28.81
C ALA A 340 -9.48 -16.55 -29.33
N ASP A 341 -9.30 -17.62 -28.55
CA ASP A 341 -8.43 -18.75 -28.92
C ASP A 341 -9.12 -20.14 -28.95
N ASN A 342 -10.39 -20.20 -28.57
CA ASN A 342 -11.16 -21.45 -28.45
C ASN A 342 -10.49 -22.55 -27.60
N SER A 343 -9.40 -22.24 -26.89
CA SER A 343 -8.67 -23.22 -26.06
C SER A 343 -9.41 -23.55 -24.78
N GLY A 344 -10.23 -22.62 -24.32
CA GLY A 344 -10.90 -22.69 -23.04
C GLY A 344 -9.93 -22.71 -21.83
N LYS A 345 -8.70 -22.23 -22.02
CA LYS A 345 -7.66 -22.17 -20.98
C LYS A 345 -6.91 -20.85 -20.94
N GLN A 346 -6.77 -20.17 -22.08
CA GLN A 346 -5.96 -18.96 -22.22
C GLN A 346 -6.83 -17.71 -22.33
N TYR A 347 -7.99 -17.86 -22.93
CA TYR A 347 -9.02 -16.83 -23.00
C TYR A 347 -10.36 -17.39 -22.53
N PHE A 348 -11.13 -16.58 -21.83
CA PHE A 348 -12.48 -16.90 -21.44
C PHE A 348 -13.38 -15.73 -21.76
N THR A 349 -14.66 -15.98 -22.00
CA THR A 349 -15.61 -14.90 -22.15
C THR A 349 -15.81 -14.17 -20.81
N ALA A 350 -15.93 -12.87 -20.84
CA ALA A 350 -16.17 -12.08 -19.62
C ALA A 350 -17.44 -12.55 -18.89
N LYS A 351 -18.49 -12.92 -19.64
CA LYS A 351 -19.73 -13.46 -19.09
C LYS A 351 -19.53 -14.77 -18.36
N ALA A 352 -18.87 -15.76 -18.97
CA ALA A 352 -18.63 -17.06 -18.33
C ALA A 352 -17.72 -16.94 -17.11
N THR A 353 -16.75 -16.04 -17.16
CA THR A 353 -15.87 -15.74 -16.05
C THR A 353 -16.63 -15.16 -14.87
N LEU A 354 -17.51 -14.18 -15.11
CA LEU A 354 -18.34 -13.58 -14.06
C LEU A 354 -19.30 -14.62 -13.45
N ASP A 355 -19.92 -15.46 -14.28
CA ASP A 355 -20.85 -16.51 -13.83
C ASP A 355 -20.14 -17.54 -12.95
N GLU A 356 -18.99 -18.05 -13.39
CA GLU A 356 -18.23 -19.04 -12.62
C GLU A 356 -17.65 -18.42 -11.34
N PHE A 357 -17.15 -17.18 -11.40
CA PHE A 357 -16.69 -16.47 -10.21
C PHE A 357 -17.81 -16.30 -9.17
N TYR A 358 -18.98 -15.82 -9.60
CA TYR A 358 -20.14 -15.67 -8.73
C TYR A 358 -20.56 -17.00 -8.08
N LYS A 359 -20.54 -18.07 -8.85
CA LYS A 359 -20.81 -19.44 -8.35
C LYS A 359 -19.77 -19.85 -7.29
N GLN A 360 -18.46 -19.65 -7.55
CA GLN A 360 -17.39 -20.00 -6.60
C GLN A 360 -17.50 -19.20 -5.28
N ILE A 361 -17.82 -17.90 -5.37
CA ILE A 361 -18.02 -17.04 -4.21
C ILE A 361 -19.22 -17.50 -3.40
N ASN A 362 -20.37 -17.74 -4.05
CA ASN A 362 -21.60 -18.13 -3.35
C ASN A 362 -21.51 -19.50 -2.70
N ALA A 363 -20.83 -20.44 -3.34
CA ALA A 363 -20.65 -21.80 -2.81
C ALA A 363 -19.96 -21.82 -1.44
N ARG A 364 -19.15 -20.80 -1.16
CA ARG A 364 -18.36 -20.68 0.08
C ARG A 364 -18.79 -19.49 0.97
N GLY A 365 -20.00 -18.99 0.78
CA GLY A 365 -20.59 -17.88 1.55
C GLY A 365 -20.71 -16.59 0.73
N LYS A 366 -21.94 -16.21 0.45
CA LYS A 366 -22.28 -15.04 -0.35
C LYS A 366 -21.72 -13.76 0.28
N ILE A 367 -21.03 -12.96 -0.51
CA ILE A 367 -20.61 -11.58 -0.22
C ILE A 367 -21.04 -10.68 -1.38
N VAL A 368 -21.10 -9.38 -1.13
CA VAL A 368 -21.30 -8.38 -2.18
C VAL A 368 -19.91 -7.92 -2.64
N PHE A 369 -19.66 -8.10 -3.91
CA PHE A 369 -18.48 -7.60 -4.63
C PHE A 369 -18.95 -6.71 -5.78
N HIS A 370 -18.02 -6.03 -6.45
CA HIS A 370 -18.32 -5.13 -7.56
C HIS A 370 -17.58 -5.57 -8.82
N VAL A 371 -17.98 -5.04 -9.95
CA VAL A 371 -17.39 -5.37 -11.26
C VAL A 371 -16.60 -4.18 -11.76
N ALA A 372 -15.33 -4.36 -12.03
CA ALA A 372 -14.50 -3.46 -12.80
C ALA A 372 -14.51 -3.95 -14.25
N TYR A 373 -14.98 -3.13 -15.17
CA TYR A 373 -15.23 -3.53 -16.55
C TYR A 373 -14.59 -2.55 -17.52
N HIS A 374 -13.90 -3.06 -18.53
CA HIS A 374 -13.26 -2.28 -19.55
C HIS A 374 -14.15 -2.21 -20.78
N ALA A 375 -14.88 -1.11 -20.95
CA ALA A 375 -15.86 -0.95 -22.02
C ALA A 375 -15.25 -0.32 -23.29
N TYR A 376 -14.07 -0.79 -23.71
CA TYR A 376 -13.44 -0.33 -24.94
C TYR A 376 -14.36 -0.45 -26.14
N PRO A 377 -14.20 0.38 -27.20
CA PRO A 377 -14.77 0.09 -28.51
C PRO A 377 -14.39 -1.30 -29.00
N GLN A 378 -15.21 -1.89 -29.89
CA GLN A 378 -14.95 -3.21 -30.47
C GLN A 378 -13.56 -3.29 -31.13
N GLY A 379 -13.12 -2.23 -31.80
CA GLY A 379 -11.76 -2.06 -32.30
C GLY A 379 -11.02 -1.02 -31.47
N LEU A 380 -9.92 -1.41 -30.83
CA LEU A 380 -9.18 -0.55 -29.89
C LEU A 380 -8.65 0.74 -30.51
N VAL A 381 -8.39 0.74 -31.82
CA VAL A 381 -7.90 1.90 -32.57
C VAL A 381 -9.04 2.76 -33.17
N ASP A 382 -10.29 2.31 -33.09
CA ASP A 382 -11.45 3.04 -33.60
C ASP A 382 -12.28 3.62 -32.45
N PRO A 383 -12.35 4.96 -32.31
CA PRO A 383 -13.11 5.57 -31.22
C PRO A 383 -14.63 5.55 -31.43
N VAL A 384 -15.11 5.16 -32.61
CA VAL A 384 -16.52 5.29 -33.03
C VAL A 384 -17.34 4.09 -32.53
N PHE A 385 -17.44 3.94 -31.21
CA PHE A 385 -18.10 2.78 -30.56
C PHE A 385 -19.60 2.64 -30.93
N TRP A 386 -20.29 3.70 -31.35
CA TRP A 386 -21.71 3.66 -31.74
C TRP A 386 -21.95 2.86 -33.03
N ASP A 387 -20.89 2.61 -33.80
CA ASP A 387 -20.95 1.82 -35.04
C ASP A 387 -20.47 0.36 -34.80
N ASP A 388 -20.08 -0.01 -33.58
CA ASP A 388 -19.64 -1.35 -33.24
C ASP A 388 -20.63 -2.42 -33.69
N SER A 389 -20.32 -3.12 -34.77
CA SER A 389 -21.27 -4.04 -35.44
C SER A 389 -21.58 -5.30 -34.64
N LEU A 390 -20.59 -5.80 -33.85
CA LEU A 390 -20.70 -7.01 -33.06
C LEU A 390 -21.19 -6.75 -31.62
N ALA A 391 -21.39 -5.47 -31.25
CA ALA A 391 -21.99 -5.05 -30.01
C ALA A 391 -23.52 -4.92 -30.19
N THR A 392 -24.26 -6.00 -29.91
CA THR A 392 -25.71 -6.10 -30.08
C THR A 392 -26.45 -5.98 -28.73
N ASN A 393 -27.72 -5.59 -28.77
CA ASN A 393 -28.55 -5.45 -27.55
C ASN A 393 -29.08 -6.81 -27.03
N SER A 394 -28.22 -7.84 -27.02
CA SER A 394 -28.52 -9.18 -26.55
C SER A 394 -27.51 -9.66 -25.52
N THR A 395 -27.92 -10.49 -24.59
CA THR A 395 -27.00 -11.21 -23.68
C THR A 395 -26.05 -12.16 -24.40
N SER A 396 -26.34 -12.49 -25.66
CA SER A 396 -25.46 -13.26 -26.57
C SER A 396 -24.54 -12.38 -27.41
N SER A 397 -24.52 -11.06 -27.20
CA SER A 397 -23.59 -10.15 -27.86
C SER A 397 -22.15 -10.64 -27.74
N LYS A 398 -21.36 -10.52 -28.82
CA LYS A 398 -19.93 -10.87 -28.78
C LYS A 398 -19.16 -9.94 -27.87
N TYR A 399 -19.39 -8.62 -28.03
CA TYR A 399 -18.79 -7.55 -27.22
C TYR A 399 -19.85 -6.82 -26.44
N VAL A 400 -19.48 -6.32 -25.27
CA VAL A 400 -20.22 -5.27 -24.58
C VAL A 400 -19.33 -4.04 -24.50
N THR A 401 -19.65 -3.05 -25.30
CA THR A 401 -18.99 -1.75 -25.39
C THR A 401 -19.96 -0.66 -24.91
N PHE A 402 -19.63 0.62 -25.08
CA PHE A 402 -20.60 1.70 -24.76
C PHE A 402 -21.87 1.60 -25.58
N LYS A 403 -21.82 1.12 -26.86
CA LYS A 403 -23.01 0.99 -27.71
C LYS A 403 -24.14 0.20 -27.06
N ASN A 404 -23.78 -0.88 -26.34
CA ASN A 404 -24.74 -1.79 -25.73
C ASN A 404 -24.51 -2.01 -24.23
N LEU A 405 -23.96 -1.01 -23.52
CA LEU A 405 -23.59 -1.07 -22.10
C LEU A 405 -24.73 -1.55 -21.20
N THR A 406 -25.99 -1.30 -21.61
CA THR A 406 -27.19 -1.78 -20.90
C THR A 406 -27.30 -3.30 -20.83
N VAL A 407 -26.66 -4.04 -21.75
CA VAL A 407 -26.59 -5.53 -21.69
C VAL A 407 -25.86 -5.95 -20.43
N LEU A 408 -24.69 -5.38 -20.14
CA LEU A 408 -23.91 -5.67 -18.92
C LEU A 408 -24.68 -5.26 -17.66
N THR A 409 -25.17 -4.01 -17.62
CA THR A 409 -25.81 -3.50 -16.40
C THR A 409 -27.11 -4.22 -16.05
N ASN A 410 -27.91 -4.57 -17.07
CA ASN A 410 -29.09 -5.39 -16.88
C ASN A 410 -28.73 -6.83 -16.48
N TYR A 411 -27.67 -7.39 -17.06
CA TYR A 411 -27.18 -8.73 -16.71
C TYR A 411 -26.78 -8.81 -15.24
N VAL A 412 -25.93 -7.87 -14.78
CA VAL A 412 -25.48 -7.79 -13.39
C VAL A 412 -26.67 -7.57 -12.45
N LYS A 413 -27.55 -6.62 -12.75
CA LYS A 413 -28.73 -6.34 -11.94
C LYS A 413 -29.65 -7.56 -11.81
N LYS A 414 -29.89 -8.30 -12.92
CA LYS A 414 -30.77 -9.46 -12.96
C LYS A 414 -30.18 -10.69 -12.26
N ASN A 415 -28.90 -11.02 -12.52
CA ASN A 415 -28.31 -12.29 -12.12
C ASN A 415 -27.57 -12.20 -10.77
N LEU A 416 -26.95 -11.05 -10.45
CA LEU A 416 -26.24 -10.85 -9.20
C LEU A 416 -27.11 -10.07 -8.19
N GLY A 417 -27.76 -8.99 -8.64
CA GLY A 417 -28.64 -8.16 -7.84
C GLY A 417 -28.29 -6.68 -7.88
N LYS A 418 -29.19 -5.82 -7.39
CA LYS A 418 -29.02 -4.35 -7.43
C LYS A 418 -27.89 -3.78 -6.59
N ASN A 419 -27.34 -4.55 -5.65
CA ASN A 419 -26.24 -4.13 -4.77
C ASN A 419 -24.86 -4.38 -5.40
N TYR A 420 -24.79 -5.00 -6.58
CA TYR A 420 -23.58 -5.23 -7.34
C TYR A 420 -23.45 -4.13 -8.39
N THR A 421 -22.60 -3.14 -8.13
CA THR A 421 -22.38 -2.02 -9.04
C THR A 421 -21.18 -2.28 -9.95
N ILE A 422 -21.02 -1.42 -10.95
CA ILE A 422 -20.01 -1.55 -11.98
C ILE A 422 -19.20 -0.25 -12.01
N MET A 423 -17.89 -0.38 -11.94
CA MET A 423 -16.95 0.65 -12.32
C MET A 423 -16.47 0.35 -13.74
N LEU A 424 -16.58 1.30 -14.64
CA LEU A 424 -15.90 1.25 -15.93
C LEU A 424 -14.46 1.68 -15.67
N SER A 425 -13.58 0.69 -15.44
CA SER A 425 -12.28 0.93 -14.78
C SER A 425 -11.13 1.21 -15.73
N GLU A 426 -11.31 0.96 -17.00
CA GLU A 426 -10.31 1.24 -18.02
C GLU A 426 -10.96 1.25 -19.40
N GLN A 427 -10.93 2.37 -20.09
CA GLN A 427 -11.28 2.53 -21.48
C GLN A 427 -10.74 3.83 -22.03
N SER A 428 -10.45 3.84 -23.32
CA SER A 428 -9.88 4.98 -24.03
C SER A 428 -10.51 5.11 -25.42
N PHE A 429 -10.34 6.28 -26.02
CA PHE A 429 -10.76 6.56 -27.38
C PHE A 429 -9.57 7.10 -28.16
N ASN A 430 -9.32 6.53 -29.34
CA ASN A 430 -8.17 6.87 -30.16
C ASN A 430 -8.36 8.21 -30.88
N SER A 431 -7.29 8.99 -30.99
CA SER A 431 -7.28 10.28 -31.69
C SER A 431 -7.00 10.18 -33.20
N THR A 432 -6.74 8.99 -33.73
CA THR A 432 -6.40 8.79 -35.16
C THR A 432 -7.46 9.27 -36.17
N LYS A 433 -8.73 9.34 -35.75
CA LYS A 433 -9.82 9.95 -36.54
C LYS A 433 -10.02 11.45 -36.25
N GLY A 434 -9.07 12.07 -35.56
CA GLY A 434 -9.07 13.46 -35.14
C GLY A 434 -9.48 13.65 -33.69
N GLU A 435 -8.90 14.64 -33.02
CA GLU A 435 -9.15 14.96 -31.62
C GLU A 435 -10.61 15.28 -31.32
N ALA A 436 -11.32 15.89 -32.27
CA ALA A 436 -12.74 16.17 -32.09
C ALA A 436 -13.59 14.91 -32.03
N VAL A 437 -13.22 13.85 -32.76
CA VAL A 437 -13.90 12.54 -32.70
C VAL A 437 -13.55 11.82 -31.38
N GLN A 438 -12.29 11.88 -30.94
CA GLN A 438 -11.86 11.37 -29.66
C GLN A 438 -12.65 12.02 -28.50
N ALA A 439 -12.71 13.35 -28.51
CA ALA A 439 -13.42 14.13 -27.49
C ALA A 439 -14.95 13.88 -27.53
N ALA A 440 -15.54 13.70 -28.74
CA ALA A 440 -16.95 13.36 -28.93
C ALA A 440 -17.27 11.97 -28.36
N ALA A 441 -16.41 10.98 -28.64
CA ALA A 441 -16.56 9.62 -28.11
C ALA A 441 -16.49 9.61 -26.56
N TYR A 442 -15.53 10.35 -25.99
CA TYR A 442 -15.45 10.51 -24.55
C TYR A 442 -16.72 11.15 -23.97
N ALA A 443 -17.17 12.27 -24.52
CA ALA A 443 -18.37 12.97 -24.04
C ALA A 443 -19.62 12.06 -24.10
N TYR A 444 -19.77 11.33 -25.18
CA TYR A 444 -20.90 10.41 -25.38
C TYR A 444 -20.87 9.29 -24.34
N ALA A 445 -19.73 8.62 -24.18
CA ALA A 445 -19.54 7.55 -23.20
C ALA A 445 -19.75 8.05 -21.76
N TYR A 446 -19.25 9.24 -21.45
CA TYR A 446 -19.45 9.86 -20.13
C TYR A 446 -20.92 10.09 -19.83
N TYR A 447 -21.67 10.72 -20.73
CA TYR A 447 -23.09 10.98 -20.50
C TYR A 447 -23.93 9.69 -20.41
N MET A 448 -23.57 8.65 -21.16
CA MET A 448 -24.19 7.32 -21.00
C MET A 448 -23.91 6.73 -19.62
N SER A 449 -22.66 6.82 -19.17
CA SER A 449 -22.24 6.32 -17.86
C SER A 449 -22.90 7.08 -16.72
N GLU A 450 -22.90 8.42 -16.79
CA GLU A 450 -23.53 9.30 -15.80
C GLU A 450 -25.03 9.01 -15.66
N SER A 451 -25.69 8.71 -16.77
CA SER A 451 -27.14 8.44 -16.82
C SER A 451 -27.53 7.03 -16.36
N ASN A 452 -26.58 6.12 -16.12
CA ASN A 452 -26.82 4.73 -15.76
C ASN A 452 -26.58 4.49 -14.25
N SER A 453 -27.61 4.21 -13.50
CA SER A 453 -27.55 4.04 -12.04
C SER A 453 -26.74 2.83 -11.56
N MET A 454 -26.45 1.86 -12.45
CA MET A 454 -25.61 0.70 -12.12
C MET A 454 -24.11 1.00 -12.27
N ILE A 455 -23.75 2.05 -12.97
CA ILE A 455 -22.36 2.53 -13.13
C ILE A 455 -22.05 3.46 -11.96
N GLU A 456 -20.98 3.20 -11.23
CA GLU A 456 -20.52 4.04 -10.12
C GLU A 456 -19.39 5.00 -10.48
N ALA A 457 -18.57 4.66 -11.47
CA ALA A 457 -17.50 5.49 -11.99
C ALA A 457 -17.17 5.13 -13.45
N PHE A 458 -16.67 6.12 -14.19
CA PHE A 458 -16.16 5.99 -15.55
C PHE A 458 -14.73 6.51 -15.57
N ILE A 459 -13.77 5.60 -15.69
CA ILE A 459 -12.33 5.87 -15.61
C ILE A 459 -11.77 5.93 -17.03
N TYR A 460 -11.23 7.06 -17.41
CA TYR A 460 -10.50 7.20 -18.66
C TYR A 460 -9.12 6.57 -18.55
N GLY A 461 -8.68 5.80 -19.55
CA GLY A 461 -7.59 4.84 -19.41
C GLY A 461 -6.17 5.40 -19.56
N ARG A 462 -5.99 6.57 -20.22
CA ARG A 462 -4.67 7.16 -20.42
C ARG A 462 -4.67 8.65 -20.15
N HIS A 463 -3.71 9.05 -19.34
CA HIS A 463 -3.45 10.45 -19.05
C HIS A 463 -2.73 11.09 -20.23
N PHE A 464 -1.64 10.49 -20.68
CA PHE A 464 -0.88 10.84 -21.87
C PHE A 464 -0.59 9.62 -22.75
N ASP A 465 -0.20 9.84 -23.99
CA ASP A 465 0.13 8.75 -24.90
C ASP A 465 1.34 7.96 -24.40
N ASN A 466 1.22 6.66 -24.43
CA ASN A 466 2.32 5.78 -24.08
C ASN A 466 3.09 5.40 -25.38
N PRO A 467 4.41 5.69 -25.47
CA PRO A 467 5.21 5.39 -26.66
C PRO A 467 5.18 3.92 -27.10
N ALA A 468 4.97 3.01 -26.16
CA ALA A 468 4.86 1.59 -26.49
C ALA A 468 3.52 1.23 -27.12
N GLU A 469 2.42 1.88 -26.74
CA GLU A 469 1.09 1.69 -27.30
C GLU A 469 0.92 2.43 -28.65
N MET A 470 1.62 3.54 -28.82
CA MET A 470 1.68 4.27 -30.09
C MET A 470 2.23 3.40 -31.23
N LYS A 471 3.13 2.45 -30.94
CA LYS A 471 3.63 1.46 -31.95
C LYS A 471 2.52 0.57 -32.49
N ASP A 472 1.46 0.36 -31.71
CA ASP A 472 0.27 -0.40 -32.10
C ASP A 472 -0.86 0.49 -32.62
N GLY A 473 -0.56 1.78 -32.90
CA GLY A 473 -1.53 2.77 -33.43
C GLY A 473 -2.48 3.33 -32.35
N CYS A 474 -2.12 3.20 -31.07
CA CYS A 474 -2.97 3.62 -29.95
C CYS A 474 -2.53 4.98 -29.40
N TYR A 475 -3.24 6.01 -29.81
CA TYR A 475 -3.07 7.43 -29.40
C TYR A 475 -4.26 7.80 -28.50
N TRP A 476 -4.20 7.39 -27.24
CA TRP A 476 -5.33 7.41 -26.30
C TRP A 476 -5.29 8.53 -25.26
N GLY A 477 -4.14 9.22 -25.14
CA GLY A 477 -3.92 10.22 -24.10
C GLY A 477 -4.91 11.39 -24.13
N LEU A 478 -5.18 11.95 -22.98
CA LEU A 478 -5.77 13.27 -22.84
C LEU A 478 -4.80 14.33 -23.39
N SER A 479 -3.50 14.08 -23.26
CA SER A 479 -2.40 14.78 -23.93
C SER A 479 -1.56 13.81 -24.75
N ASP A 480 -0.71 14.34 -25.64
CA ASP A 480 0.25 13.53 -26.37
C ASP A 480 1.44 13.10 -25.47
N SER A 481 2.42 12.38 -26.03
CA SER A 481 3.62 11.94 -25.33
C SER A 481 4.58 13.07 -24.93
N SER A 482 4.38 14.27 -25.47
CA SER A 482 5.08 15.50 -25.10
C SER A 482 4.26 16.39 -24.15
N HIS A 483 3.19 15.85 -23.57
CA HIS A 483 2.26 16.55 -22.69
C HIS A 483 1.48 17.71 -23.29
N ASN A 484 1.39 17.82 -24.64
CA ASN A 484 0.53 18.80 -25.27
C ASN A 484 -0.94 18.39 -25.09
N LYS A 485 -1.72 19.27 -24.46
CA LYS A 485 -3.12 19.03 -24.10
C LYS A 485 -3.99 18.99 -25.35
N ARG A 486 -4.67 17.87 -25.60
CA ARG A 486 -5.63 17.70 -26.71
C ARG A 486 -7.00 18.27 -26.40
N MET A 487 -7.86 18.36 -27.40
CA MET A 487 -9.26 18.80 -27.22
C MET A 487 -9.98 17.98 -26.11
N ILE A 488 -9.74 16.68 -26.03
CA ILE A 488 -10.33 15.82 -25.00
C ILE A 488 -9.93 16.23 -23.57
N TRP A 489 -8.72 16.78 -23.35
CA TRP A 489 -8.29 17.31 -22.05
C TRP A 489 -9.27 18.34 -21.53
N HIS A 490 -9.59 19.32 -22.34
CA HIS A 490 -10.50 20.42 -21.99
C HIS A 490 -11.95 19.94 -21.81
N VAL A 491 -12.37 18.95 -22.60
CA VAL A 491 -13.67 18.29 -22.43
C VAL A 491 -13.71 17.52 -21.13
N PHE A 492 -12.69 16.71 -20.84
CA PHE A 492 -12.58 15.95 -19.59
C PHE A 492 -12.62 16.88 -18.38
N GLN A 493 -11.80 17.93 -18.38
CA GLN A 493 -11.71 18.89 -17.29
C GLN A 493 -13.07 19.51 -16.94
N ASN A 494 -13.91 19.79 -17.98
CA ASN A 494 -15.12 20.59 -17.84
C ASN A 494 -16.43 19.78 -17.94
N ILE A 495 -16.41 18.48 -18.23
CA ILE A 495 -17.60 17.71 -18.56
C ILE A 495 -18.61 17.58 -17.41
N ASP A 496 -18.16 17.64 -16.18
CA ASP A 496 -18.99 17.59 -14.98
C ASP A 496 -19.22 18.96 -14.32
N THR A 497 -18.94 20.04 -15.03
CA THR A 497 -19.14 21.44 -14.60
C THR A 497 -20.34 22.10 -15.29
N ALA A 498 -20.72 23.29 -14.84
CA ALA A 498 -21.73 24.12 -15.50
C ALA A 498 -21.34 24.47 -16.94
N GLN A 499 -20.05 24.40 -17.28
CA GLN A 499 -19.52 24.67 -18.62
C GLN A 499 -19.61 23.45 -19.58
N SER A 500 -20.03 22.28 -19.09
CA SER A 500 -20.04 21.03 -19.83
C SER A 500 -20.58 21.17 -21.26
N PHE A 501 -21.75 21.76 -21.42
CA PHE A 501 -22.34 21.92 -22.73
C PHE A 501 -21.64 22.95 -23.63
N LYS A 502 -20.94 23.92 -23.07
CA LYS A 502 -20.10 24.83 -23.84
C LYS A 502 -19.01 24.08 -24.60
N PHE A 503 -18.40 23.09 -23.92
CA PHE A 503 -17.35 22.25 -24.50
C PHE A 503 -17.89 21.12 -25.37
N THR A 504 -19.05 20.54 -25.06
CA THR A 504 -19.51 19.30 -25.68
C THR A 504 -20.57 19.47 -26.77
N ASN A 505 -21.39 20.50 -26.75
CA ASN A 505 -22.49 20.63 -27.75
C ASN A 505 -21.99 20.62 -29.19
N GLN A 506 -20.88 21.27 -29.47
CA GLN A 506 -20.27 21.29 -30.80
C GLN A 506 -19.75 19.90 -31.24
N LEU A 507 -19.56 18.96 -30.32
CA LEU A 507 -19.06 17.64 -30.60
C LEU A 507 -20.15 16.65 -31.02
N VAL A 508 -21.43 16.95 -30.78
CA VAL A 508 -22.57 16.10 -31.18
C VAL A 508 -22.52 15.74 -32.65
N LYS A 509 -22.08 16.68 -33.49
CA LYS A 509 -22.00 16.50 -34.97
C LYS A 509 -21.07 15.36 -35.39
N TYR A 510 -20.14 14.95 -34.54
CA TYR A 510 -19.23 13.84 -34.80
C TYR A 510 -19.78 12.48 -34.32
N THR A 511 -20.98 12.46 -33.74
CA THR A 511 -21.67 11.26 -33.28
C THR A 511 -22.90 10.94 -34.15
N ASN A 512 -23.53 9.80 -33.87
CA ASN A 512 -24.81 9.45 -34.50
C ASN A 512 -26.03 10.09 -33.81
N LEU A 513 -25.82 11.01 -32.86
CA LEU A 513 -26.89 11.68 -32.12
C LEU A 513 -27.21 13.06 -32.74
N LYS A 514 -28.45 13.47 -32.59
CA LYS A 514 -28.86 14.85 -32.85
C LYS A 514 -28.68 15.77 -31.64
N SER A 515 -28.54 15.22 -30.43
CA SER A 515 -28.37 15.97 -29.20
C SER A 515 -28.10 14.95 -28.10
N TRP A 516 -27.31 15.32 -27.05
CA TRP A 516 -27.04 14.50 -25.86
C TRP A 516 -28.33 14.08 -25.14
N LYS A 517 -29.40 14.86 -25.22
CA LYS A 517 -30.71 14.52 -24.65
C LYS A 517 -31.33 13.24 -25.24
N LYS A 518 -30.82 12.72 -26.38
CA LYS A 518 -31.26 11.46 -26.99
C LYS A 518 -30.64 10.21 -26.31
N ILE A 519 -29.67 10.38 -25.46
CA ILE A 519 -29.13 9.28 -24.64
C ILE A 519 -30.25 8.79 -23.71
N SER A 520 -30.44 7.49 -23.66
CA SER A 520 -31.46 6.87 -22.80
C SER A 520 -31.18 7.18 -21.33
N GLY A 521 -32.19 7.66 -20.62
CA GLY A 521 -32.05 8.03 -19.21
C GLY A 521 -31.29 9.32 -18.95
N PHE A 522 -30.97 10.09 -20.03
CA PHE A 522 -30.23 11.33 -19.85
C PHE A 522 -30.94 12.25 -18.88
N LYS A 523 -30.29 12.53 -17.78
CA LYS A 523 -30.71 13.55 -16.84
C LYS A 523 -29.75 14.72 -17.00
N LYS A 524 -30.27 15.95 -17.07
CA LYS A 524 -29.42 17.13 -16.95
C LYS A 524 -28.62 16.92 -15.64
N THR A 525 -27.31 16.81 -15.76
CA THR A 525 -26.44 16.65 -14.61
C THR A 525 -26.76 17.76 -13.62
N LYS A 526 -26.92 17.45 -12.35
CA LYS A 526 -26.94 18.49 -11.33
C LYS A 526 -25.51 18.99 -11.24
N TYR A 527 -25.21 19.94 -12.12
CA TYR A 527 -23.93 20.63 -12.03
C TYR A 527 -23.85 21.31 -10.67
N GLN A 528 -22.67 21.35 -10.11
CA GLN A 528 -22.43 22.15 -8.93
C GLN A 528 -22.97 23.57 -9.19
N LYS A 529 -23.81 24.08 -8.29
CA LYS A 529 -24.09 25.50 -8.29
C LYS A 529 -22.75 26.21 -8.16
N MET A 530 -22.52 27.25 -8.93
CA MET A 530 -21.37 28.12 -8.73
C MET A 530 -21.35 28.50 -7.26
N PRO A 531 -20.28 28.24 -6.51
CA PRO A 531 -20.16 28.79 -5.18
C PRO A 531 -20.17 30.31 -5.34
N ASP A 532 -20.79 30.98 -4.39
CA ASP A 532 -20.61 32.39 -4.21
C ASP A 532 -19.11 32.67 -4.01
N ILE A 533 -18.58 33.71 -4.65
CA ILE A 533 -17.21 34.17 -4.45
C ILE A 533 -16.91 34.40 -2.96
N ASN A 534 -17.98 34.58 -2.15
CA ASN A 534 -17.89 34.70 -0.70
C ASN A 534 -17.59 33.37 0.02
N ARG A 535 -17.52 32.25 -0.69
CA ARG A 535 -17.06 31.01 -0.06
C ARG A 535 -15.59 31.11 0.28
N THR A 536 -15.34 31.23 1.53
CA THR A 536 -14.02 31.21 2.13
C THR A 536 -13.38 29.84 1.90
N PRO A 537 -12.16 29.74 1.36
CA PRO A 537 -11.41 28.48 1.33
C PRO A 537 -11.25 27.94 2.75
N THR A 538 -11.07 26.67 2.89
CA THR A 538 -10.69 26.05 4.16
C THR A 538 -9.29 25.48 3.99
N LEU A 539 -8.34 26.05 4.70
CA LEU A 539 -7.00 25.51 4.82
C LEU A 539 -7.08 24.24 5.67
N GLY A 540 -6.77 23.10 5.06
CA GLY A 540 -7.01 21.80 5.67
C GLY A 540 -5.87 21.35 6.57
N SER A 541 -4.63 21.60 6.16
CA SER A 541 -3.44 21.27 6.93
C SER A 541 -2.27 22.13 6.51
N VAL A 542 -1.33 22.30 7.40
CA VAL A 542 0.03 22.73 7.15
C VAL A 542 0.94 21.73 7.87
N ALA A 543 1.93 21.23 7.18
CA ALA A 543 2.90 20.28 7.72
C ALA A 543 4.31 20.70 7.30
N MET A 544 5.30 20.37 8.12
CA MET A 544 6.70 20.45 7.71
C MET A 544 7.06 19.19 6.92
N ASP A 545 7.84 19.36 5.88
CA ASP A 545 8.49 18.24 5.21
C ASP A 545 9.89 17.97 5.78
N THR A 546 10.60 17.06 5.16
CA THR A 546 11.94 16.64 5.58
C THR A 546 13.02 17.70 5.36
N THR A 547 12.72 18.79 4.66
CA THR A 547 13.68 19.83 4.23
C THR A 547 13.44 21.19 4.88
N ASN A 548 12.69 21.26 5.98
CA ASN A 548 12.25 22.51 6.63
C ASN A 548 11.34 23.35 5.72
N THR A 549 10.49 22.70 4.97
CA THR A 549 9.57 23.31 4.03
C THR A 549 8.14 23.11 4.52
N ALA A 550 7.33 24.16 4.57
CA ALA A 550 5.93 24.05 4.92
C ALA A 550 5.10 23.65 3.70
N VAL A 551 4.40 22.55 3.81
CA VAL A 551 3.48 22.09 2.78
C VAL A 551 2.04 22.34 3.23
N LEU A 552 1.34 23.15 2.46
CA LEU A 552 -0.03 23.56 2.72
C LEU A 552 -0.99 22.79 1.80
N PHE A 553 -2.08 22.29 2.36
CA PHE A 553 -3.18 21.69 1.60
C PHE A 553 -4.50 22.33 1.97
N TRP A 554 -5.39 22.45 0.98
CA TRP A 554 -6.72 23.02 1.19
C TRP A 554 -7.81 22.30 0.38
N LYS A 555 -9.04 22.56 0.76
CA LYS A 555 -10.20 22.03 0.05
C LYS A 555 -10.48 22.86 -1.20
N LYS A 556 -10.78 22.14 -2.28
CA LYS A 556 -11.21 22.73 -3.53
C LYS A 556 -12.39 23.68 -3.34
N VAL A 557 -12.27 24.85 -3.92
CA VAL A 557 -13.35 25.83 -4.09
C VAL A 557 -13.66 25.93 -5.58
N ASP A 558 -14.91 25.66 -5.95
CA ASP A 558 -15.31 25.69 -7.35
C ASP A 558 -15.66 27.11 -7.82
N TYR A 559 -15.48 27.36 -9.13
CA TYR A 559 -15.84 28.57 -9.84
C TYR A 559 -15.10 29.84 -9.40
N ILE A 560 -13.88 29.65 -8.98
CA ILE A 560 -12.89 30.71 -8.73
C ILE A 560 -11.83 30.65 -9.83
N ASP A 561 -11.01 31.68 -9.93
CA ASP A 561 -9.90 31.73 -10.86
C ASP A 561 -8.55 31.40 -10.19
N GLY A 562 -8.50 31.39 -8.85
CA GLY A 562 -7.31 31.00 -8.13
C GLY A 562 -7.35 31.36 -6.63
N TYR A 563 -6.16 31.27 -6.01
CA TYR A 563 -5.97 31.49 -4.57
C TYR A 563 -4.82 32.47 -4.31
N GLU A 564 -4.90 33.20 -3.23
CA GLU A 564 -3.79 33.95 -2.66
C GLU A 564 -3.41 33.32 -1.31
N ILE A 565 -2.12 33.06 -1.12
CA ILE A 565 -1.54 32.48 0.09
C ILE A 565 -0.83 33.58 0.85
N TYR A 566 -1.04 33.59 2.17
CA TYR A 566 -0.47 34.57 3.08
C TYR A 566 0.29 33.86 4.19
N ARG A 567 1.51 34.33 4.47
CA ARG A 567 2.37 33.96 5.60
C ARG A 567 2.54 35.20 6.48
N ASN A 568 2.18 35.12 7.77
CA ASN A 568 2.27 36.21 8.72
C ASN A 568 1.63 37.52 8.19
N ASP A 569 0.42 37.38 7.58
CA ASP A 569 -0.35 38.47 6.94
C ASP A 569 0.27 39.06 5.67
N GLN A 570 1.43 38.61 5.25
CA GLN A 570 2.04 38.99 3.98
C GLN A 570 1.67 37.96 2.88
N LYS A 571 1.27 38.47 1.72
CA LYS A 571 1.02 37.61 0.55
C LYS A 571 2.34 37.06 0.02
N ILE A 572 2.47 35.73 0.00
CA ILE A 572 3.65 35.02 -0.49
C ILE A 572 3.42 34.43 -1.89
N ALA A 573 2.18 34.05 -2.22
CA ALA A 573 1.87 33.47 -3.52
C ALA A 573 0.51 33.86 -4.05
N THR A 574 0.39 33.89 -5.37
CA THR A 574 -0.87 33.95 -6.10
C THR A 574 -0.92 32.76 -7.06
N ILE A 575 -1.82 31.85 -6.80
CA ILE A 575 -2.04 30.64 -7.58
C ILE A 575 -3.17 30.96 -8.56
N MET A 576 -2.85 31.04 -9.85
CA MET A 576 -3.77 31.41 -10.91
C MET A 576 -4.66 30.25 -11.38
N ASP A 577 -4.43 29.06 -10.88
CA ASP A 577 -5.20 27.87 -11.18
C ASP A 577 -5.98 27.43 -9.93
N SER A 578 -7.29 27.47 -10.04
CA SER A 578 -8.21 27.05 -8.97
C SER A 578 -8.22 25.54 -8.71
N THR A 579 -7.52 24.76 -9.53
CA THR A 579 -7.41 23.31 -9.38
C THR A 579 -6.20 22.87 -8.57
N VAL A 580 -5.24 23.77 -8.37
CA VAL A 580 -4.11 23.57 -7.46
C VAL A 580 -4.61 23.59 -6.03
N LEU A 581 -4.35 22.53 -5.27
CA LEU A 581 -4.86 22.33 -3.91
C LEU A 581 -3.74 22.22 -2.86
N GLY A 582 -2.52 22.55 -3.24
CA GLY A 582 -1.37 22.59 -2.37
C GLY A 582 -0.40 23.69 -2.73
N TYR A 583 0.42 24.09 -1.79
CA TYR A 583 1.49 25.06 -1.95
C TYR A 583 2.65 24.69 -1.02
N THR A 584 3.85 24.85 -1.52
CA THR A 584 5.08 24.59 -0.78
C THR A 584 5.79 25.91 -0.50
N ASP A 585 6.13 26.17 0.74
CA ASP A 585 6.87 27.33 1.21
C ASP A 585 8.21 26.87 1.78
N ASP A 586 9.29 27.11 1.05
CA ASP A 586 10.67 26.68 1.34
C ASP A 586 11.53 27.83 1.90
N GLU A 587 10.95 29.01 2.06
CA GLU A 587 11.63 30.19 2.61
C GLU A 587 11.46 30.32 4.12
N LEU A 588 11.61 29.21 4.87
CA LEU A 588 11.43 29.22 6.31
C LEU A 588 12.77 29.25 7.05
N VAL A 589 12.73 29.92 8.20
CA VAL A 589 13.84 29.96 9.16
C VAL A 589 13.50 29.05 10.33
N SER A 590 14.37 28.09 10.61
CA SER A 590 14.19 27.16 11.73
C SER A 590 14.03 27.90 13.06
N GLY A 591 13.06 27.47 13.89
CA GLY A 591 12.71 28.08 15.17
C GLY A 591 11.75 29.28 15.06
N GLU A 592 11.41 29.73 13.84
CA GLU A 592 10.38 30.75 13.65
C GLU A 592 8.98 30.13 13.54
N THR A 593 8.00 30.87 14.03
CA THR A 593 6.59 30.45 13.94
C THR A 593 5.89 31.23 12.85
N TYR A 594 5.26 30.51 11.93
CA TYR A 594 4.57 31.06 10.79
C TYR A 594 3.07 30.76 10.86
N THR A 595 2.27 31.76 10.55
CA THR A 595 0.82 31.61 10.47
C THR A 595 0.39 31.75 9.03
N TYR A 596 -0.27 30.72 8.51
CA TYR A 596 -0.78 30.68 7.15
C TYR A 596 -2.28 30.89 7.10
N LYS A 597 -2.71 31.64 6.13
CA LYS A 597 -4.10 31.77 5.71
C LYS A 597 -4.16 32.00 4.22
N MET A 598 -5.32 31.79 3.65
CA MET A 598 -5.54 31.96 2.22
C MET A 598 -6.88 32.59 1.92
N ARG A 599 -7.06 33.07 0.71
CA ARG A 599 -8.36 33.47 0.17
C ARG A 599 -8.47 33.11 -1.29
N SER A 600 -9.65 32.86 -1.76
CA SER A 600 -9.93 32.67 -3.18
C SER A 600 -10.20 33.99 -3.87
N PHE A 601 -9.99 34.03 -5.20
CA PHE A 601 -10.36 35.17 -6.01
C PHE A 601 -11.03 34.75 -7.33
N LYS A 602 -11.77 35.67 -7.89
CA LYS A 602 -12.39 35.55 -9.21
C LYS A 602 -12.27 36.86 -9.96
N TYR A 603 -11.83 36.80 -11.20
CA TYR A 603 -11.77 37.97 -12.05
C TYR A 603 -13.17 38.43 -12.52
N MET A 604 -13.36 39.74 -12.57
CA MET A 604 -14.58 40.33 -13.11
C MET A 604 -14.70 40.02 -14.63
N PRO A 605 -15.89 39.69 -15.11
CA PRO A 605 -16.11 39.50 -16.56
C PRO A 605 -15.70 40.74 -17.35
N GLY A 606 -14.98 40.55 -18.46
CA GLY A 606 -14.60 41.65 -19.37
C GLY A 606 -13.19 42.21 -19.17
N THR A 607 -12.42 41.77 -18.19
CA THR A 607 -11.02 42.16 -18.01
C THR A 607 -10.10 41.13 -18.68
N SER A 608 -9.47 41.49 -19.81
CA SER A 608 -8.74 40.55 -20.68
C SER A 608 -7.26 40.40 -20.38
N ASN A 609 -6.65 41.26 -19.56
CA ASN A 609 -5.23 41.19 -19.26
C ASN A 609 -4.92 40.88 -17.80
N ALA A 610 -3.96 39.96 -17.57
CA ALA A 610 -3.57 39.51 -16.23
C ALA A 610 -3.13 40.64 -15.29
N ASN A 611 -2.60 41.75 -15.83
CA ASN A 611 -2.10 42.88 -15.05
C ASN A 611 -3.18 43.93 -14.71
N GLU A 612 -4.39 43.83 -15.28
CA GLU A 612 -5.48 44.82 -15.10
C GLU A 612 -6.75 44.20 -14.53
N LYS A 613 -6.74 42.93 -14.16
CA LYS A 613 -7.96 42.23 -13.74
C LYS A 613 -8.39 42.67 -12.35
N ALA A 614 -9.49 43.38 -12.25
CA ALA A 614 -10.18 43.55 -10.99
C ALA A 614 -10.64 42.16 -10.49
N ALA A 615 -10.20 41.76 -9.35
CA ALA A 615 -10.57 40.49 -8.71
C ALA A 615 -11.55 40.74 -7.55
N LEU A 616 -12.55 39.88 -7.45
CA LEU A 616 -13.36 39.72 -6.27
C LEU A 616 -12.69 38.72 -5.37
N PHE A 617 -12.60 38.99 -4.08
CA PHE A 617 -11.95 38.14 -3.11
C PHE A 617 -12.96 37.58 -2.10
N SER A 618 -12.75 36.34 -1.68
CA SER A 618 -13.44 35.80 -0.52
C SER A 618 -12.89 36.39 0.80
N SER A 619 -13.54 36.09 1.90
CA SER A 619 -12.94 36.21 3.21
C SER A 619 -11.73 35.31 3.34
N TYR A 620 -10.82 35.59 4.29
CA TYR A 620 -9.69 34.67 4.57
C TYR A 620 -10.19 33.37 5.20
N SER A 621 -9.47 32.29 4.91
CA SER A 621 -9.67 30.98 5.54
C SER A 621 -9.44 31.03 7.05
N ASN A 622 -9.67 29.91 7.74
CA ASN A 622 -9.03 29.62 9.01
C ASN A 622 -7.52 29.83 8.90
N ALA A 623 -6.90 30.29 9.96
CA ALA A 623 -5.46 30.35 10.07
C ALA A 623 -4.92 29.04 10.66
N LEU A 624 -3.80 28.56 10.13
CA LEU A 624 -3.02 27.45 10.68
C LEU A 624 -1.61 27.94 10.98
N THR A 625 -1.09 27.49 12.10
CA THR A 625 0.23 27.92 12.59
C THR A 625 1.15 26.73 12.66
N ILE A 626 2.39 26.91 12.20
CA ILE A 626 3.46 25.93 12.30
C ILE A 626 4.73 26.62 12.76
N THR A 627 5.52 25.95 13.57
CA THR A 627 6.87 26.38 13.89
C THR A 627 7.84 25.63 12.99
N ALA A 628 8.63 26.36 12.24
CA ALA A 628 9.65 25.78 11.39
C ALA A 628 10.67 25.04 12.26
N THR A 629 10.97 23.82 11.91
CA THR A 629 11.92 22.95 12.60
C THR A 629 13.07 22.62 11.68
N THR A 630 14.09 21.96 12.19
CA THR A 630 15.14 21.40 11.35
C THR A 630 14.60 20.25 10.51
N GLY A 631 15.25 19.95 9.40
CA GLY A 631 14.96 18.76 8.62
C GLY A 631 15.18 17.46 9.42
N ILE A 632 14.70 16.35 8.89
CA ILE A 632 14.87 15.02 9.48
C ILE A 632 16.27 14.51 9.18
N PRO A 633 17.08 14.15 10.19
CA PRO A 633 18.38 13.54 9.94
C PRO A 633 18.24 12.17 9.26
N GLU A 634 19.04 11.94 8.23
CA GLU A 634 19.16 10.65 7.55
C GLU A 634 20.44 9.94 8.01
N TRP A 635 20.36 8.63 8.23
CA TRP A 635 21.54 7.85 8.57
C TRP A 635 22.52 7.72 7.41
N ASN A 636 23.82 7.88 7.70
CA ASN A 636 24.90 7.44 6.82
C ASN A 636 25.12 5.95 7.10
N ALA A 637 24.35 5.10 6.46
CA ALA A 637 24.31 3.67 6.78
C ALA A 637 25.69 3.00 6.66
N ASP A 638 26.49 3.40 5.69
CA ASP A 638 27.84 2.87 5.45
C ASP A 638 28.85 3.27 6.55
N ASP A 639 28.62 4.38 7.26
CA ASP A 639 29.42 4.85 8.37
C ASP A 639 28.89 4.38 9.73
N CYS A 640 27.74 3.73 9.78
CA CYS A 640 27.22 3.11 10.98
C CYS A 640 27.83 1.73 11.16
N SER A 641 28.51 1.50 12.26
CA SER A 641 29.30 0.27 12.45
C SER A 641 29.22 -0.26 13.87
N VAL A 642 29.53 -1.54 14.01
CA VAL A 642 29.65 -2.23 15.29
C VAL A 642 31.07 -2.75 15.42
N ASN A 643 31.73 -2.35 16.50
CA ASN A 643 33.04 -2.86 16.88
C ASN A 643 32.99 -3.35 18.33
N GLY A 644 32.87 -4.66 18.49
CA GLY A 644 32.63 -5.25 19.77
C GLY A 644 31.33 -4.73 20.38
N LYS A 645 31.36 -4.22 21.57
CA LYS A 645 30.21 -3.59 22.23
C LYS A 645 29.99 -2.13 21.84
N ASN A 646 30.89 -1.52 21.03
CA ASN A 646 30.75 -0.15 20.63
C ASN A 646 29.92 -0.07 19.35
N ILE A 647 28.81 0.66 19.38
CA ILE A 647 27.99 0.94 18.24
C ILE A 647 28.22 2.38 17.80
N THR A 648 28.76 2.58 16.63
CA THR A 648 29.00 3.90 16.04
C THR A 648 27.84 4.24 15.12
N LEU A 649 27.26 5.41 15.33
CA LEU A 649 26.16 5.99 14.56
C LEU A 649 26.66 7.21 13.80
N SER A 650 26.26 7.39 12.58
CA SER A 650 26.56 8.55 11.73
C SER A 650 25.32 8.98 10.96
N TRP A 651 25.12 10.27 10.80
CA TRP A 651 23.98 10.84 10.07
C TRP A 651 24.38 12.11 9.33
N LYS A 652 23.56 12.48 8.36
CA LYS A 652 23.76 13.69 7.56
C LYS A 652 23.43 14.93 8.37
N ALA A 653 24.27 15.96 8.22
CA ALA A 653 24.02 17.26 8.82
C ALA A 653 22.73 17.88 8.27
N GLN A 654 21.92 18.44 9.17
CA GLN A 654 20.74 19.20 8.79
C GLN A 654 21.06 20.69 8.74
N LYS A 655 20.49 21.38 7.74
CA LYS A 655 20.61 22.81 7.58
C LYS A 655 20.10 23.51 8.84
N ASP A 656 20.82 24.50 9.32
CA ASP A 656 20.48 25.34 10.47
C ASP A 656 20.36 24.62 11.82
N ALA A 657 20.78 23.34 11.92
CA ALA A 657 20.74 22.60 13.17
C ALA A 657 21.87 23.05 14.12
N ASP A 658 21.52 23.42 15.34
CA ASP A 658 22.47 23.70 16.43
C ASP A 658 22.99 22.41 17.08
N GLY A 659 22.22 21.34 17.00
CA GLY A 659 22.63 20.05 17.56
C GLY A 659 21.62 18.93 17.30
N TYR A 660 21.94 17.75 17.87
CA TYR A 660 21.22 16.52 17.66
C TYR A 660 20.99 15.78 18.98
N GLU A 661 19.81 15.28 19.18
CA GLU A 661 19.48 14.37 20.29
C GLU A 661 19.36 12.95 19.76
N ILE A 662 20.12 12.02 20.33
CA ILE A 662 20.14 10.61 19.99
C ILE A 662 19.39 9.82 21.03
N PHE A 663 18.49 8.97 20.58
CA PHE A 663 17.64 8.13 21.43
C PHE A 663 17.87 6.66 21.14
N ARG A 664 17.66 5.83 22.17
CA ARG A 664 17.86 4.38 22.10
C ARG A 664 16.73 3.63 22.78
N THR A 665 16.42 2.45 22.24
CA THR A 665 15.60 1.41 22.90
C THR A 665 16.16 0.03 22.58
N THR A 666 15.70 -1.00 23.28
CA THR A 666 15.98 -2.41 22.99
C THR A 666 14.80 -3.16 22.39
N SER A 667 13.72 -2.44 22.07
CA SER A 667 12.52 -3.02 21.48
C SER A 667 12.11 -2.20 20.25
N PRO A 668 11.85 -2.83 19.09
CA PRO A 668 11.43 -2.10 17.88
C PRO A 668 10.14 -1.32 18.14
N GLY A 669 10.16 -0.02 17.88
CA GLY A 669 9.03 0.88 18.15
C GLY A 669 8.67 1.05 19.62
N GLY A 670 9.59 0.69 20.54
CA GLY A 670 9.41 0.80 21.99
C GLY A 670 9.61 2.21 22.54
N ASN A 671 9.68 2.32 23.87
CA ASN A 671 9.96 3.60 24.51
C ASN A 671 11.44 3.95 24.36
N TYR A 672 11.71 5.01 23.65
CA TYR A 672 13.06 5.54 23.45
C TYR A 672 13.51 6.39 24.62
N THR A 673 14.75 6.21 25.03
CA THR A 673 15.41 7.04 26.04
C THR A 673 16.49 7.89 25.41
N LEU A 674 16.59 9.15 25.80
CA LEU A 674 17.64 10.05 25.35
C LEU A 674 19.01 9.51 25.83
N LEU A 675 19.93 9.30 24.90
CA LEU A 675 21.31 8.91 25.18
C LEU A 675 22.21 10.13 25.37
N THR A 676 22.14 11.06 24.44
CA THR A 676 23.05 12.20 24.41
C THR A 676 22.51 13.32 23.53
N ASP A 677 23.01 14.50 23.81
CA ASP A 677 22.84 15.72 23.03
C ASP A 677 24.22 16.14 22.49
N ARG A 678 24.34 16.47 21.21
CA ARG A 678 25.62 16.74 20.55
C ARG A 678 25.47 17.71 19.39
N THR A 679 26.56 18.38 19.08
CA THR A 679 26.70 19.22 17.87
C THR A 679 27.30 18.48 16.68
N LYS A 680 27.92 17.33 16.92
CA LYS A 680 28.52 16.48 15.86
C LYS A 680 27.49 15.51 15.29
N THR A 681 27.68 15.14 14.04
CA THR A 681 26.82 14.22 13.28
C THR A 681 27.23 12.74 13.43
N SER A 682 27.91 12.40 14.49
CA SER A 682 28.27 11.02 14.83
C SER A 682 28.30 10.81 16.33
N TYR A 683 28.03 9.58 16.75
CA TYR A 683 28.06 9.16 18.14
C TYR A 683 28.45 7.69 18.26
N THR A 684 29.33 7.38 19.22
CA THR A 684 29.62 5.99 19.57
C THR A 684 28.99 5.65 20.90
N ASP A 685 28.01 4.77 20.88
CA ASP A 685 27.42 4.18 22.08
C ASP A 685 28.33 3.10 22.62
N LYS A 686 28.95 3.36 23.78
CA LYS A 686 29.87 2.46 24.48
C LYS A 686 29.17 1.66 25.57
N ASN A 687 27.91 1.99 25.89
CA ASN A 687 27.12 1.41 26.95
C ASN A 687 26.14 0.36 26.42
N THR A 688 26.65 -0.57 25.62
CA THR A 688 25.85 -1.66 25.06
C THR A 688 26.21 -3.00 25.67
N VAL A 689 25.33 -3.96 25.55
CA VAL A 689 25.49 -5.35 25.99
C VAL A 689 25.59 -6.24 24.77
N SER A 690 26.64 -7.05 24.70
CA SER A 690 26.83 -8.02 23.60
C SER A 690 25.61 -8.90 23.43
N GLY A 691 25.24 -9.14 22.18
CA GLY A 691 24.06 -9.91 21.80
C GLY A 691 22.73 -9.15 21.85
N THR A 692 22.74 -7.93 22.36
CA THR A 692 21.53 -7.11 22.41
C THR A 692 21.42 -6.26 21.16
N THR A 693 20.26 -6.30 20.48
CA THR A 693 19.92 -5.40 19.40
C THR A 693 19.40 -4.10 19.99
N TYR A 694 20.00 -3.02 19.55
CA TYR A 694 19.61 -1.67 19.91
C TYR A 694 19.01 -0.95 18.72
N TYR A 695 17.96 -0.20 18.97
CA TYR A 695 17.24 0.60 18.02
C TYR A 695 17.49 2.06 18.34
N TYR A 696 17.88 2.84 17.33
CA TYR A 696 18.25 4.23 17.51
C TYR A 696 17.42 5.14 16.63
N LYS A 697 17.17 6.35 17.14
CA LYS A 697 16.62 7.49 16.42
C LYS A 697 17.42 8.73 16.78
N VAL A 698 17.52 9.63 15.82
CA VAL A 698 18.14 10.92 16.00
C VAL A 698 17.17 12.01 15.53
N ARG A 699 17.15 13.13 16.21
CA ARG A 699 16.47 14.34 15.76
C ARG A 699 17.40 15.53 15.88
N ALA A 700 17.25 16.49 14.97
CA ALA A 700 17.95 17.73 15.03
C ALA A 700 17.16 18.76 15.84
N TYR A 701 17.83 19.80 16.32
CA TYR A 701 17.17 20.94 16.95
C TYR A 701 17.88 22.25 16.61
N VAL A 702 17.15 23.35 16.68
CA VAL A 702 17.65 24.70 16.71
C VAL A 702 17.29 25.33 18.05
N THR A 703 18.14 26.18 18.58
CA THR A 703 17.94 26.88 19.86
C THR A 703 17.65 28.35 19.62
N LYS A 704 16.51 28.83 20.07
CA LYS A 704 16.13 30.24 19.99
C LYS A 704 15.62 30.70 21.35
N ASP A 705 16.11 31.81 21.82
CA ASP A 705 15.76 32.41 23.13
C ASP A 705 15.92 31.40 24.30
N GLY A 706 16.88 30.48 24.20
CA GLY A 706 17.14 29.44 25.19
C GLY A 706 16.20 28.25 25.14
N GLN A 707 15.25 28.20 24.21
CA GLN A 707 14.35 27.10 23.98
C GLN A 707 14.78 26.31 22.73
N LYS A 708 14.76 24.96 22.85
CA LYS A 708 15.00 24.06 21.71
C LYS A 708 13.72 23.83 20.93
N PHE A 709 13.82 23.94 19.60
CA PHE A 709 12.78 23.57 18.64
C PHE A 709 13.29 22.35 17.87
N TYR A 710 12.57 21.27 17.98
CA TYR A 710 13.00 19.99 17.47
C TYR A 710 12.40 19.68 16.10
N GLY A 711 13.19 19.11 15.21
CA GLY A 711 12.72 18.41 14.02
C GLY A 711 12.11 17.07 14.37
N GLU A 712 11.54 16.42 13.37
CA GLU A 712 11.05 15.06 13.47
C GLU A 712 12.21 14.06 13.65
N PHE A 713 11.90 12.91 14.17
CA PHE A 713 12.89 11.84 14.31
C PHE A 713 13.24 11.21 12.96
N SER A 714 14.51 10.82 12.80
CA SER A 714 14.96 9.93 11.74
C SER A 714 14.18 8.63 11.72
N ASP A 715 14.28 7.91 10.61
CA ASP A 715 13.93 6.50 10.60
C ASP A 715 14.71 5.73 11.67
N GLU A 716 14.15 4.60 12.09
CA GLU A 716 14.77 3.72 13.06
C GLU A 716 15.90 2.93 12.41
N ILE A 717 17.11 3.01 12.95
CA ILE A 717 18.20 2.08 12.63
C ILE A 717 18.40 1.09 13.77
N ASN A 718 18.66 -0.17 13.44
CA ASN A 718 18.96 -1.19 14.45
C ASN A 718 20.31 -1.83 14.22
N LEU A 719 21.06 -1.98 15.29
CA LEU A 719 22.40 -2.56 15.31
C LEU A 719 22.54 -3.48 16.53
N GLN A 720 23.14 -4.61 16.33
CA GLN A 720 23.37 -5.58 17.42
C GLN A 720 24.81 -5.52 17.86
N ALA A 721 25.02 -5.24 19.15
CA ALA A 721 26.34 -5.28 19.75
C ALA A 721 26.94 -6.69 19.68
N ASN A 722 28.20 -6.79 19.30
CA ASN A 722 28.89 -8.06 19.17
C ASN A 722 29.50 -8.51 20.51
N ILE A 723 30.07 -9.72 20.51
CA ILE A 723 30.97 -10.18 21.58
C ILE A 723 32.21 -9.29 21.55
N GLN A 724 32.62 -8.77 22.71
CA GLN A 724 33.85 -8.04 22.86
C GLN A 724 34.96 -9.03 23.20
N LEU A 725 35.89 -9.28 22.30
CA LEU A 725 37.08 -10.11 22.52
C LEU A 725 38.29 -9.24 22.85
N THR A 726 39.07 -9.66 23.81
CA THR A 726 40.38 -9.10 24.14
C THR A 726 41.39 -10.24 24.16
N ALA A 727 42.51 -10.06 23.51
CA ALA A 727 43.65 -10.92 23.52
C ALA A 727 44.82 -10.18 24.19
N LYS A 728 45.52 -10.81 25.13
CA LYS A 728 46.65 -10.24 25.87
C LYS A 728 47.63 -11.30 26.20
N ILE A 729 48.90 -10.95 26.34
CA ILE A 729 49.92 -11.77 26.96
C ILE A 729 49.89 -11.49 28.47
N VAL A 730 49.67 -12.51 29.27
CA VAL A 730 49.66 -12.47 30.73
C VAL A 730 50.53 -13.59 31.25
N ASP A 731 51.55 -13.25 32.05
CA ASP A 731 52.52 -14.20 32.60
C ASP A 731 53.16 -15.11 31.55
N GLY A 732 53.55 -14.51 30.41
CA GLY A 732 54.16 -15.22 29.28
C GLY A 732 53.21 -16.16 28.51
N LYS A 733 51.90 -16.09 28.74
CA LYS A 733 50.89 -16.89 28.07
C LYS A 733 49.89 -16.04 27.35
N LEU A 734 49.49 -16.47 26.18
CA LEU A 734 48.42 -15.81 25.41
C LEU A 734 47.06 -16.12 26.05
N ALA A 735 46.44 -15.10 26.60
CA ALA A 735 45.12 -15.17 27.22
C ALA A 735 44.09 -14.43 26.42
N LEU A 736 43.04 -15.11 26.05
CA LEU A 736 41.85 -14.58 25.43
C LEU A 736 40.74 -14.42 26.46
N SER A 737 40.03 -13.29 26.42
CA SER A 737 38.85 -13.07 27.25
C SER A 737 37.78 -12.36 26.46
N TRP A 738 36.53 -12.73 26.68
CA TRP A 738 35.42 -12.15 25.96
C TRP A 738 34.19 -11.86 26.81
N SER A 739 33.33 -10.99 26.32
CA SER A 739 32.07 -10.68 26.99
C SER A 739 31.04 -11.81 26.79
N ALA A 740 30.24 -12.05 27.83
CA ALA A 740 29.13 -12.97 27.73
C ALA A 740 28.12 -12.53 26.63
N PHE A 741 27.56 -13.53 25.94
CA PHE A 741 26.51 -13.33 24.95
C PHE A 741 25.20 -13.94 25.47
N PRO A 742 24.06 -13.24 25.40
CA PRO A 742 22.78 -13.78 25.85
C PRO A 742 22.44 -15.09 25.14
N ASP A 743 21.84 -16.03 25.87
CA ASP A 743 21.42 -17.36 25.38
C ASP A 743 22.53 -18.24 24.79
N ALA A 744 23.78 -17.86 24.99
CA ALA A 744 24.90 -18.71 24.63
C ALA A 744 24.89 -19.99 25.51
N VAL A 745 25.15 -21.14 24.90
CA VAL A 745 25.39 -22.41 25.60
C VAL A 745 26.87 -22.76 25.66
N LYS A 746 27.68 -22.24 24.75
CA LYS A 746 29.14 -22.36 24.66
C LYS A 746 29.69 -21.38 23.64
N TYR A 747 31.02 -21.24 23.54
CA TYR A 747 31.69 -20.37 22.55
C TYR A 747 32.62 -21.19 21.67
N GLN A 748 32.82 -20.70 20.46
CA GLN A 748 33.84 -21.22 19.54
C GLN A 748 34.85 -20.11 19.25
N ILE A 749 36.14 -20.45 19.41
CA ILE A 749 37.26 -19.54 19.24
C ILE A 749 37.98 -19.95 17.95
N TYR A 750 38.30 -18.93 17.15
CA TYR A 750 38.97 -19.07 15.87
C TYR A 750 40.25 -18.25 15.87
N CYS A 751 41.25 -18.73 15.10
CA CYS A 751 42.54 -18.08 14.94
C CYS A 751 42.92 -18.06 13.47
N SER A 752 43.51 -16.95 13.01
CA SER A 752 44.24 -16.81 11.75
C SER A 752 45.58 -16.12 12.00
N SER A 753 46.44 -15.96 10.99
CA SER A 753 47.67 -15.19 11.06
C SER A 753 47.87 -14.33 9.83
N ASP A 754 48.81 -13.39 9.87
CA ASP A 754 49.17 -12.52 8.72
C ASP A 754 49.52 -13.30 7.45
N TRP A 755 49.92 -14.57 7.60
CA TRP A 755 50.32 -15.40 6.45
C TRP A 755 49.31 -16.53 6.09
N ASP A 756 48.29 -16.81 6.95
CA ASP A 756 47.10 -17.56 6.55
C ASP A 756 45.86 -16.81 7.07
N GLU A 757 45.31 -15.96 6.22
CA GLU A 757 44.13 -15.12 6.55
C GLU A 757 42.88 -15.94 6.86
N ARG A 758 42.93 -17.25 6.72
CA ARG A 758 41.79 -18.14 6.97
C ARG A 758 41.64 -18.45 8.44
N PHE A 759 40.54 -18.01 9.04
CA PHE A 759 40.18 -18.36 10.40
C PHE A 759 39.90 -19.84 10.60
N VAL A 760 40.66 -20.49 11.46
CA VAL A 760 40.53 -21.91 11.84
C VAL A 760 40.03 -22.01 13.27
N LYS A 761 39.00 -22.85 13.51
CA LYS A 761 38.50 -23.07 14.84
C LYS A 761 39.53 -23.80 15.72
N ILE A 762 39.97 -23.18 16.80
CA ILE A 762 40.98 -23.70 17.71
C ILE A 762 40.40 -24.29 19.00
N LYS A 763 39.22 -23.77 19.43
CA LYS A 763 38.61 -24.19 20.70
C LYS A 763 37.09 -24.10 20.66
N THR A 764 36.42 -24.99 21.36
CA THR A 764 35.03 -24.84 21.77
C THR A 764 34.99 -24.94 23.30
N THR A 765 34.37 -23.98 23.98
CA THR A 765 34.23 -23.98 25.45
C THR A 765 33.30 -25.10 25.93
N ARG A 766 33.36 -25.49 27.17
CA ARG A 766 32.50 -26.51 27.76
C ARG A 766 31.07 -26.03 27.92
N ASP A 767 30.92 -24.79 28.40
CA ASP A 767 29.65 -24.13 28.64
C ASP A 767 29.76 -22.62 28.43
N ALA A 768 28.68 -21.90 28.66
CA ALA A 768 28.61 -20.43 28.48
C ALA A 768 29.27 -19.64 29.63
N ALA A 769 29.65 -20.28 30.75
CA ALA A 769 30.33 -19.59 31.83
C ALA A 769 31.84 -19.45 31.57
N GLU A 770 32.38 -20.23 30.64
CA GLU A 770 33.80 -20.17 30.26
C GLU A 770 34.01 -18.99 29.31
N LEU A 771 34.43 -17.83 29.85
CA LEU A 771 34.63 -16.57 29.13
C LEU A 771 36.11 -16.23 28.93
N THR A 772 37.00 -17.14 29.19
CA THR A 772 38.44 -16.98 29.01
C THR A 772 39.05 -18.27 28.45
N TYR A 773 40.14 -18.09 27.71
CA TYR A 773 40.91 -19.21 27.19
C TYR A 773 42.40 -18.86 27.18
N VAL A 774 43.24 -19.70 27.80
CA VAL A 774 44.69 -19.56 27.67
C VAL A 774 45.15 -20.46 26.53
N CYS A 775 45.74 -19.85 25.52
CA CYS A 775 46.16 -20.53 24.32
C CYS A 775 47.69 -20.74 24.37
N THR A 776 48.16 -21.98 24.41
CA THR A 776 49.58 -22.32 24.35
C THR A 776 49.98 -22.87 23.00
N ASP A 777 49.04 -23.52 22.32
CA ASP A 777 49.15 -24.04 20.96
C ASP A 777 47.76 -24.16 20.38
N TYR A 778 47.62 -24.38 19.11
CA TYR A 778 46.33 -24.66 18.51
C TYR A 778 46.36 -25.88 17.58
N LYS A 779 45.22 -26.60 17.54
CA LYS A 779 45.06 -27.80 16.75
C LYS A 779 44.27 -27.50 15.51
N THR A 780 44.83 -27.85 14.35
CA THR A 780 44.15 -27.80 13.05
C THR A 780 43.89 -29.23 12.54
N SER A 781 43.21 -29.37 11.43
CA SER A 781 43.07 -30.66 10.74
C SER A 781 44.41 -31.26 10.27
N GLU A 782 45.46 -30.46 10.20
CA GLU A 782 46.80 -30.79 9.69
C GLU A 782 47.79 -31.06 10.83
N GLY A 783 47.41 -30.82 12.09
CA GLY A 783 48.26 -31.08 13.24
C GLY A 783 48.15 -30.02 14.34
N THR A 784 49.05 -30.07 15.32
CA THR A 784 49.18 -29.03 16.32
C THR A 784 50.24 -28.03 15.88
N LEU A 785 49.87 -26.74 15.81
CA LEU A 785 50.72 -25.64 15.45
C LEU A 785 51.04 -24.82 16.72
N SER A 786 52.28 -24.41 16.86
CA SER A 786 52.74 -23.49 17.91
C SER A 786 52.82 -22.07 17.32
N PHE A 787 52.63 -21.08 18.17
CA PHE A 787 52.77 -19.69 17.77
C PHE A 787 54.22 -19.38 17.38
N ALA A 788 54.43 -18.76 16.26
CA ALA A 788 55.74 -18.37 15.76
C ALA A 788 56.09 -16.94 16.21
N VAL A 789 57.34 -16.73 16.63
CA VAL A 789 57.86 -15.43 17.03
C VAL A 789 57.91 -14.52 15.81
N GLY A 790 57.47 -13.28 15.96
CA GLY A 790 57.42 -12.26 14.89
C GLY A 790 56.15 -12.28 14.06
N GLU A 791 55.23 -13.22 14.31
CA GLU A 791 53.94 -13.35 13.63
C GLU A 791 52.82 -12.68 14.40
N THR A 792 51.89 -12.02 13.70
CA THR A 792 50.64 -11.53 14.30
C THR A 792 49.54 -12.56 14.11
N TYR A 793 48.89 -12.87 15.18
CA TYR A 793 47.76 -13.78 15.18
C TYR A 793 46.48 -13.00 15.46
N HIS A 794 45.44 -13.35 14.72
CA HIS A 794 44.13 -12.71 14.76
C HIS A 794 43.12 -13.69 15.35
N PHE A 795 42.39 -13.26 16.35
CA PHE A 795 41.41 -14.10 17.04
C PHE A 795 40.03 -13.54 16.92
N GLU A 796 39.04 -14.41 16.77
CA GLU A 796 37.63 -14.09 16.85
C GLU A 796 36.86 -15.18 17.60
N VAL A 797 35.73 -14.80 18.20
CA VAL A 797 34.88 -15.70 19.00
C VAL A 797 33.44 -15.55 18.57
N CYS A 798 32.72 -16.65 18.42
CA CYS A 798 31.27 -16.63 18.31
C CYS A 798 30.62 -17.49 19.40
N ALA A 799 29.39 -17.10 19.79
CA ALA A 799 28.56 -17.90 20.70
C ALA A 799 27.83 -18.99 19.92
N VAL A 800 27.65 -20.15 20.51
CA VAL A 800 26.72 -21.18 20.03
C VAL A 800 25.46 -21.08 20.89
N LEU A 801 24.31 -20.97 20.28
CA LEU A 801 23.02 -20.79 20.92
C LEU A 801 22.31 -22.12 21.16
N SER A 802 21.29 -22.12 21.99
CA SER A 802 20.52 -23.32 22.35
C SER A 802 19.83 -24.02 21.18
N ASP A 803 19.62 -23.32 20.09
CA ASP A 803 19.05 -23.84 18.82
C ASP A 803 20.10 -24.42 17.86
N GLY A 804 21.39 -24.39 18.26
CA GLY A 804 22.54 -24.87 17.49
C GLY A 804 23.07 -23.86 16.45
N ASN A 805 22.49 -22.68 16.33
CA ASN A 805 23.00 -21.57 15.51
C ASN A 805 24.17 -20.85 16.21
N THR A 806 24.97 -20.11 15.44
CA THR A 806 26.04 -19.28 16.00
C THR A 806 25.65 -17.80 15.93
N SER A 807 26.14 -17.00 16.88
CA SER A 807 26.10 -15.54 16.81
C SER A 807 26.96 -15.02 15.64
N ALA A 808 26.89 -13.72 15.37
CA ALA A 808 27.97 -13.02 14.64
C ALA A 808 29.29 -13.18 15.44
N TYR A 809 30.41 -13.10 14.72
CA TYR A 809 31.73 -13.12 15.32
C TYR A 809 31.98 -11.83 16.12
N SER A 810 32.89 -11.92 17.11
CA SER A 810 33.39 -10.79 17.89
C SER A 810 34.15 -9.79 16.98
N ASN A 811 34.66 -8.73 17.62
CA ASN A 811 35.76 -7.98 16.99
C ASN A 811 36.97 -8.94 16.86
N ILE A 812 37.81 -8.69 15.87
CA ILE A 812 39.12 -9.33 15.74
C ILE A 812 40.02 -8.76 16.85
N ALA A 813 40.74 -9.61 17.54
CA ALA A 813 41.77 -9.23 18.51
C ALA A 813 43.13 -9.74 18.02
N ASP A 814 44.04 -8.80 17.78
CA ASP A 814 45.36 -9.07 17.23
C ASP A 814 46.41 -9.20 18.34
N VAL A 815 47.34 -10.14 18.15
CA VAL A 815 48.48 -10.31 19.08
C VAL A 815 49.73 -10.64 18.28
N LEU A 816 50.74 -9.78 18.41
CA LEU A 816 52.08 -10.05 17.93
C LEU A 816 52.78 -10.94 18.94
N ILE A 817 53.39 -12.06 18.51
CA ILE A 817 54.16 -12.95 19.34
C ILE A 817 55.61 -12.45 19.38
N GLU A 818 56.05 -11.95 20.52
CA GLU A 818 57.38 -11.45 20.76
C GLU A 818 58.30 -12.51 21.40
N GLU A 819 59.60 -12.38 21.35
CA GLU A 819 60.60 -13.37 21.76
C GLU A 819 60.55 -13.73 23.29
N GLU A 820 60.00 -12.86 24.12
CA GLU A 820 59.79 -13.09 25.57
C GLU A 820 58.76 -14.19 25.90
N LEU A 821 57.96 -14.60 24.97
CA LEU A 821 56.88 -15.58 25.16
C LEU A 821 57.36 -17.03 25.21
N LEU A 822 58.57 -17.33 24.72
CA LEU A 822 59.05 -18.71 24.57
C LEU A 822 60.06 -19.12 25.60
N SER A 823 60.43 -18.25 26.57
CA SER A 823 61.53 -18.50 27.51
C SER A 823 61.14 -19.04 28.91
N LEU A 824 59.91 -19.52 29.10
CA LEU A 824 59.43 -19.98 30.43
C LEU A 824 59.14 -21.47 30.52
N ASP A 825 59.92 -22.34 29.85
CA ASP A 825 60.01 -23.77 30.14
C ASP A 825 61.46 -24.29 30.03
N ASP A 826 62.35 -23.90 30.96
CA ASP A 826 63.45 -24.76 31.36
C ASP A 826 63.94 -24.38 32.75
N ASP A 827 63.37 -25.06 33.72
CA ASP A 827 63.95 -25.12 35.07
C ASP A 827 65.10 -26.06 35.11
N THR A 828 66.38 -25.57 34.97
CA THR A 828 67.56 -26.19 35.59
C THR A 828 68.60 -25.09 35.85
N PRO A 829 69.14 -25.08 37.08
CA PRO A 829 70.05 -24.05 37.53
C PRO A 829 71.51 -24.47 37.19
N LYS A 830 72.24 -23.57 36.45
CA LYS A 830 73.73 -23.59 36.57
C LYS A 830 74.31 -22.15 36.39
N ASN A 831 74.91 -21.84 37.58
CA ASN A 831 76.10 -21.07 37.91
C ASN A 831 76.92 -20.35 36.83
N ASN A 832 77.15 -19.08 37.19
CA ASN A 832 78.41 -18.31 37.20
C ASN A 832 79.26 -18.23 35.87
N GLU A 833 79.52 -17.11 35.48
CA GLU A 833 80.69 -16.24 35.73
C GLU A 833 80.70 -15.08 34.64
N THR A 834 80.75 -13.90 35.21
CA THR A 834 81.71 -12.81 34.91
C THR A 834 82.20 -12.61 33.44
N ASP A 835 82.13 -11.54 32.83
CA ASP A 835 82.91 -10.37 32.95
C ASP A 835 82.80 -9.49 31.65
N GLU A 836 82.76 -8.19 31.87
CA GLU A 836 83.45 -7.17 31.22
C GLU A 836 83.10 -6.74 29.74
N THR A 837 82.56 -5.53 29.68
CA THR A 837 83.10 -4.37 28.94
C THR A 837 83.23 -4.46 27.43
N GLU A 838 82.80 -3.47 26.80
CA GLU A 838 83.24 -2.20 26.24
C GLU A 838 82.39 -1.90 24.99
N ILE A 839 81.69 -0.80 24.94
CA ILE A 839 82.06 0.53 24.43
C ILE A 839 82.44 0.57 22.93
N ILE A 840 81.82 1.56 22.25
CA ILE A 840 82.31 2.39 21.12
C ILE A 840 81.33 2.30 19.95
N GLU A 841 80.53 3.35 19.82
CA GLU A 841 80.67 4.49 18.89
C GLU A 841 80.74 4.05 17.44
N THR A 842 80.11 4.64 16.55
CA THR A 842 79.88 5.93 15.93
C THR A 842 79.26 5.60 14.59
N ASP A 843 78.69 6.38 13.83
CA ASP A 843 78.51 7.76 13.56
C ASP A 843 77.70 7.94 12.28
N THR A 844 77.12 9.07 12.21
CA THR A 844 76.72 9.87 11.04
C THR A 844 75.78 9.34 9.99
N GLY A 845 74.94 10.09 9.52
CA GLY A 845 74.61 11.53 9.35
C GLY A 845 73.61 11.61 8.28
N ASP A 846 72.96 12.53 8.31
CA ASP A 846 72.65 13.91 7.84
C ASP A 846 71.23 13.99 7.23
N THR A 847 70.54 14.91 7.81
CA THR A 847 70.05 16.26 7.42
C THR A 847 68.93 16.23 6.38
N GLU A 848 67.92 17.03 6.44
CA GLU A 848 67.63 18.42 6.89
C GLU A 848 66.12 18.61 7.01
N THR A 849 65.66 19.20 8.03
CA THR A 849 65.13 20.59 8.24
C THR A 849 63.81 20.89 7.54
N THR A 850 62.88 21.57 8.05
CA THR A 850 62.69 22.70 8.99
C THR A 850 61.21 22.87 9.20
N GLU A 851 60.66 23.44 10.11
CA GLU A 851 60.65 24.44 11.17
C GLU A 851 59.25 24.47 11.76
N THR A 852 59.10 24.43 13.04
CA THR A 852 58.86 25.44 14.09
C THR A 852 57.49 26.12 13.97
N ASP A 853 56.79 26.38 15.02
CA ASP A 853 56.96 26.99 16.35
C ASP A 853 55.79 26.60 17.25
N ASP A 854 56.03 26.26 18.39
CA ASP A 854 56.23 26.87 19.70
C ASP A 854 55.00 27.13 20.57
N ILE A 855 55.07 26.52 21.75
CA ILE A 855 54.97 27.10 23.13
C ILE A 855 53.50 27.37 23.55
N ASP A 856 53.01 26.89 24.69
CA ASP A 856 53.52 26.91 26.06
C ASP A 856 52.79 25.91 26.99
N THR A 857 53.58 25.34 27.80
CA THR A 857 53.32 24.64 29.06
C THR A 857 52.99 25.63 30.17
N GLU A 858 52.05 25.30 31.04
CA GLU A 858 52.11 25.57 32.49
C GLU A 858 51.37 24.50 33.27
N THR A 859 52.14 23.72 33.97
CA THR A 859 51.85 22.97 35.17
C THR A 859 51.80 23.92 36.36
N ILE A 860 50.86 23.73 37.28
CA ILE A 860 51.07 23.92 38.73
C ILE A 860 50.16 22.99 39.52
N GLU A 861 50.83 22.35 40.44
CA GLU A 861 50.52 21.38 41.48
C GLU A 861 49.52 21.90 42.54
N THR A 862 48.82 20.91 43.07
CA THR A 862 48.67 20.47 44.47
C THR A 862 48.16 21.43 45.54
N GLU A 863 47.30 21.00 46.33
CA GLU A 863 47.26 20.64 47.74
C GLU A 863 45.85 20.59 48.31
N ASP A 864 45.50 19.44 48.81
CA ASP A 864 45.14 19.01 50.16
C ASP A 864 44.29 19.96 51.03
N SER A 865 43.32 19.40 51.55
CA SER A 865 43.08 18.97 52.92
C SER A 865 41.63 19.11 53.40
N GLU A 866 41.21 17.99 53.87
CA GLU A 866 40.62 17.70 55.19
C GLU A 866 39.32 18.44 55.62
N SER A 867 38.35 17.56 55.81
CA SER A 867 37.74 17.15 57.08
C SER A 867 36.62 18.10 57.55
N THR A 868 35.56 17.67 58.00
CA THR A 868 35.04 16.77 59.03
C THR A 868 33.51 16.95 59.12
N GLU A 869 32.94 15.84 59.29
CA GLU A 869 32.04 15.38 60.36
C GLU A 869 30.62 15.98 60.49
N ASN A 870 29.77 14.98 60.56
CA ASN A 870 28.64 14.77 61.47
C ASN A 870 27.39 15.64 61.26
N GLY A 871 26.30 15.04 61.18
CA GLY A 871 25.56 14.27 62.13
C GLY A 871 24.11 14.17 61.73
N ASP A 872 23.72 12.97 62.01
CA ASP A 872 22.45 12.51 62.58
C ASP A 872 21.11 12.77 61.92
N THR A 873 20.60 11.66 61.52
CA THR A 873 19.29 11.06 61.87
C THR A 873 18.15 12.00 62.27
N GLU A 874 17.04 11.83 61.56
CA GLU A 874 15.83 11.26 62.16
C GLU A 874 14.78 10.95 61.10
N THR A 875 14.29 9.75 61.22
CA THR A 875 13.07 9.15 60.77
C THR A 875 11.83 9.92 61.26
N THR A 876 10.82 10.00 60.42
CA THR A 876 9.41 9.71 60.76
C THR A 876 8.64 9.65 59.42
N GLU A 877 8.17 8.47 59.03
CA GLU A 877 6.84 7.93 59.22
C GLU A 877 5.71 8.77 58.62
N THR A 878 5.15 8.14 57.64
CA THR A 878 3.73 7.89 57.36
C THR A 878 2.76 9.10 57.39
N ASP A 879 2.02 9.22 56.31
CA ASP A 879 0.60 9.01 56.38
C ASP A 879 -0.01 8.81 54.99
N ASP A 880 -0.66 7.69 54.90
CA ASP A 880 -1.65 7.31 53.92
C ASP A 880 -2.80 8.33 53.91
N ILE A 881 -3.30 8.70 52.74
CA ILE A 881 -4.70 9.13 52.63
C ILE A 881 -5.31 8.45 51.40
N ASP A 882 -6.22 7.61 51.72
CA ASP A 882 -7.27 6.90 51.12
C ASP A 882 -7.91 7.50 49.86
N THR A 883 -8.14 6.58 48.96
CA THR A 883 -9.28 6.41 48.07
C THR A 883 -10.62 6.87 48.69
N GLU A 884 -11.40 7.60 47.89
CA GLU A 884 -12.84 7.50 47.92
C GLU A 884 -13.40 7.33 46.51
N THR A 885 -13.86 6.13 46.28
CA THR A 885 -14.90 5.74 45.36
C THR A 885 -16.23 6.28 45.86
N ILE A 886 -16.98 6.91 44.99
CA ILE A 886 -18.42 7.08 45.20
C ILE A 886 -19.13 6.33 44.06
N GLU A 887 -19.61 5.15 44.44
CA GLU A 887 -20.80 4.54 43.85
C GLU A 887 -22.03 5.22 44.43
N THR A 888 -22.99 5.48 43.58
CA THR A 888 -24.39 5.55 44.03
C THR A 888 -25.25 4.81 43.03
N ASP A 889 -25.83 3.78 43.61
CA ASP A 889 -26.83 2.91 43.09
C ASP A 889 -28.22 3.58 42.93
N ASP A 890 -28.97 2.94 42.09
CA ASP A 890 -30.40 2.59 42.15
C ASP A 890 -31.49 3.66 42.01
N SER A 891 -32.36 3.46 41.09
CA SER A 891 -33.57 2.65 41.20
C SER A 891 -34.46 2.79 39.98
N GLU A 892 -34.82 1.67 39.45
CA GLU A 892 -36.17 1.11 39.16
C GLU A 892 -37.30 2.14 38.99
N SER A 893 -38.01 2.09 37.88
CA SER A 893 -39.23 1.24 37.74
C SER A 893 -39.99 1.57 36.44
N THR A 894 -40.34 0.54 35.74
CA THR A 894 -41.64 0.07 35.27
C THR A 894 -42.46 0.88 34.28
N GLU A 895 -42.68 0.18 33.25
CA GLU A 895 -43.94 -0.31 32.63
C GLU A 895 -44.67 0.56 31.60
N ASN A 896 -44.77 -0.08 30.46
CA ASN A 896 -45.97 -0.31 29.62
C ASN A 896 -46.66 0.85 28.92
N GLY A 897 -46.89 0.60 27.67
CA GLY A 897 -48.05 1.08 26.96
C GLY A 897 -47.91 1.08 25.44
N ASP A 898 -48.30 -0.02 24.85
CA ASP A 898 -48.77 -0.12 23.49
C ASP A 898 -49.77 0.99 23.15
N THR A 899 -49.77 1.47 21.95
CA THR A 899 -50.92 1.37 21.03
C THR A 899 -50.67 2.03 19.68
N GLU A 900 -51.20 1.36 18.74
CA GLU A 900 -51.40 1.54 17.31
C GLU A 900 -51.97 2.88 16.86
N ALA A 901 -51.63 3.11 15.59
CA ALA A 901 -52.46 3.53 14.46
C ALA A 901 -53.08 4.94 14.45
N ALA A 902 -52.90 5.62 13.41
CA ALA A 902 -53.84 5.83 12.32
C ALA A 902 -53.47 7.04 11.47
N GLU A 903 -53.67 6.85 10.21
CA GLU A 903 -53.68 7.79 9.09
C GLU A 903 -54.55 9.02 9.38
N THR A 904 -54.19 10.12 8.76
CA THR A 904 -55.18 10.91 7.96
C THR A 904 -54.47 11.92 7.09
N GLU A 905 -54.87 11.91 5.85
CA GLU A 905 -54.72 12.92 4.81
C GLU A 905 -55.31 14.26 5.27
N ASN A 906 -54.78 15.36 4.76
CA ASN A 906 -55.53 16.33 3.99
C ASN A 906 -54.65 17.43 3.41
N THR A 907 -54.62 17.53 2.10
CA THR A 907 -54.86 18.66 1.18
C THR A 907 -55.08 20.01 1.81
N ASP A 908 -54.35 21.04 1.32
CA ASP A 908 -55.00 22.16 0.70
C ASP A 908 -54.02 22.93 -0.21
N THR A 909 -54.48 23.13 -1.39
CA THR A 909 -54.10 24.02 -2.48
C THR A 909 -54.32 25.50 -2.11
N GLU A 910 -53.37 26.33 -2.50
CA GLU A 910 -53.79 27.68 -3.01
C GLU A 910 -52.80 28.15 -4.07
N THR A 911 -53.37 28.35 -5.24
CA THR A 911 -52.92 29.04 -6.42
C THR A 911 -53.03 30.56 -6.21
N PHE A 912 -52.06 31.31 -6.75
CA PHE A 912 -52.35 32.66 -7.29
C PHE A 912 -51.51 32.90 -8.57
N ASP A 913 -52.27 33.05 -9.62
CA ASP A 913 -51.91 33.66 -10.89
C ASP A 913 -51.71 35.17 -10.75
N THR A 914 -50.95 35.77 -11.59
CA THR A 914 -51.22 36.90 -12.53
C THR A 914 -49.90 37.44 -13.01
N ASP A 915 -49.66 37.38 -14.23
CA ASP A 915 -49.95 38.14 -15.45
C ASP A 915 -48.89 39.17 -15.88
N VAL A 916 -48.38 38.95 -17.03
CA VAL A 916 -48.27 39.79 -18.27
C VAL A 916 -47.38 41.04 -18.22
N SER A 917 -46.37 41.09 -19.10
CA SER A 917 -46.39 41.95 -20.26
C SER A 917 -45.17 41.75 -21.17
N GLU A 918 -45.49 41.61 -22.42
CA GLU A 918 -44.68 41.70 -23.64
C GLU A 918 -44.06 43.10 -23.87
N SER A 919 -42.95 43.13 -24.58
CA SER A 919 -42.67 44.00 -25.75
C SER A 919 -41.29 43.60 -26.31
N THR A 920 -41.19 42.98 -27.42
CA THR A 920 -41.08 43.38 -28.85
C THR A 920 -39.90 44.28 -29.22
N GLU A 921 -39.18 43.76 -30.24
CA GLU A 921 -38.50 44.38 -31.38
C GLU A 921 -37.22 45.20 -31.15
N ASN A 922 -36.19 45.19 -31.99
CA ASN A 922 -35.96 44.84 -33.37
C ASN A 922 -34.46 44.64 -33.64
N GLU A 923 -34.16 43.86 -34.66
CA GLU A 923 -33.22 43.97 -35.79
C GLU A 923 -32.23 45.16 -35.81
N ASP A 924 -30.93 44.84 -36.06
CA ASP A 924 -30.37 45.25 -37.38
C ASP A 924 -28.94 44.63 -37.56
N THR A 925 -28.75 44.27 -38.77
CA THR A 925 -27.64 43.76 -39.58
C THR A 925 -26.46 44.77 -39.70
N GLU A 926 -25.29 44.17 -40.01
CA GLU A 926 -24.31 44.37 -41.07
C GLU A 926 -22.86 44.22 -40.64
N THR A 927 -22.20 43.39 -41.25
CA THR A 927 -21.23 43.24 -42.35
C THR A 927 -19.76 43.35 -41.97
N THR A 928 -19.09 42.24 -42.32
CA THR A 928 -17.77 42.07 -42.97
C THR A 928 -16.63 43.04 -42.68
N GLU A 929 -15.49 42.45 -42.33
CA GLU A 929 -14.27 42.58 -43.16
C GLU A 929 -13.22 41.54 -42.74
N THR A 930 -12.66 40.93 -43.75
CA THR A 930 -11.53 40.02 -43.79
C THR A 930 -10.24 40.82 -43.84
N GLU A 931 -9.22 40.42 -43.07
CA GLU A 931 -7.84 40.65 -43.47
C GLU A 931 -6.95 39.45 -43.14
N ASN A 932 -6.34 38.97 -44.24
CA ASN A 932 -5.22 38.07 -44.28
C ASN A 932 -3.96 38.79 -43.81
N ILE A 933 -3.10 38.13 -43.04
CA ILE A 933 -1.66 38.42 -43.05
C ILE A 933 -0.88 37.11 -42.90
N ASP A 934 0.14 37.05 -43.69
CA ASP A 934 1.01 36.02 -44.16
C ASP A 934 1.87 35.30 -43.10
N THR A 935 2.19 34.09 -43.47
CA THR A 935 3.31 33.21 -43.04
C THR A 935 4.67 33.88 -43.14
N GLU A 936 5.45 33.76 -42.09
CA GLU A 936 6.92 33.69 -42.21
C GLU A 936 7.50 32.52 -41.39
N THR A 937 8.08 31.66 -42.17
CA THR A 937 8.98 30.56 -41.72
C THR A 937 10.32 31.13 -41.25
N ILE A 938 10.80 30.69 -40.11
CA ILE A 938 12.22 30.75 -39.75
C ILE A 938 12.66 29.38 -39.31
N GLU A 939 13.43 28.77 -40.18
CA GLU A 939 14.34 27.65 -39.82
C GLU A 939 15.49 28.18 -38.96
N THR A 940 15.83 27.49 -37.90
CA THR A 940 17.20 27.45 -37.42
C THR A 940 17.46 26.08 -36.81
N ASP A 941 18.41 25.40 -37.42
CA ASP A 941 19.22 24.31 -36.90
C ASP A 941 19.79 24.64 -35.51
N VAL A 942 19.93 23.62 -34.66
CA VAL A 942 21.18 23.27 -33.99
C VAL A 942 21.03 21.98 -33.12
N SER A 943 21.81 20.98 -33.55
CA SER A 943 22.59 19.99 -32.84
C SER A 943 22.25 19.50 -31.42
N GLU A 944 22.18 18.21 -31.40
CA GLU A 944 22.50 17.19 -30.39
C GLU A 944 23.31 17.64 -29.16
N ASN A 945 22.84 17.29 -27.96
CA ASN A 945 23.62 16.44 -27.08
C ASN A 945 22.75 15.83 -25.96
N THR A 946 22.88 14.55 -25.87
CA THR A 946 22.48 13.53 -24.96
C THR A 946 22.87 13.78 -23.50
N GLU A 947 21.95 13.53 -22.57
CA GLU A 947 22.03 12.49 -21.55
C GLU A 947 20.75 12.48 -20.73
N ALA A 948 19.96 11.44 -20.92
CA ALA A 948 18.73 11.20 -20.18
C ALA A 948 19.00 10.15 -19.10
N GLY A 949 18.84 10.57 -17.85
CA GLY A 949 18.71 9.64 -16.74
C GLY A 949 17.31 9.05 -16.74
N GLU A 950 17.22 7.74 -16.95
CA GLU A 950 15.96 6.99 -16.92
C GLU A 950 15.46 6.85 -15.49
N LEU A 951 14.27 7.36 -15.24
CA LEU A 951 13.41 6.92 -14.16
C LEU A 951 12.51 5.78 -14.68
N PRO A 952 12.38 4.65 -14.00
CA PRO A 952 11.59 3.52 -14.49
C PRO A 952 10.09 3.77 -14.33
N GLY A 953 9.46 4.26 -15.36
CA GLY A 953 8.01 4.28 -15.50
C GLY A 953 7.47 2.87 -15.79
N ASN A 954 6.89 2.21 -14.81
CA ASN A 954 6.19 0.95 -14.98
C ASN A 954 4.79 1.17 -15.56
N GLN A 955 4.67 1.12 -16.86
CA GLN A 955 3.37 1.13 -17.55
C GLN A 955 3.16 -0.12 -18.39
N PRO A 956 1.94 -0.66 -18.46
CA PRO A 956 1.65 -1.88 -19.19
C PRO A 956 1.65 -1.69 -20.72
N LEU A 957 2.53 -2.42 -21.39
CA LEU A 957 2.54 -2.61 -22.84
C LEU A 957 1.40 -3.55 -23.26
N ILE A 958 0.66 -3.20 -24.27
CA ILE A 958 -0.29 -4.09 -24.95
C ILE A 958 0.49 -4.83 -26.07
N PRO A 959 0.63 -6.16 -26.03
CA PRO A 959 1.15 -6.89 -27.18
C PRO A 959 0.17 -6.81 -28.32
N GLY A 960 0.65 -6.52 -29.53
CA GLY A 960 -0.14 -6.40 -30.72
C GLY A 960 -1.08 -7.58 -30.93
N ARG A 961 -2.37 -7.33 -31.00
CA ARG A 961 -3.34 -8.26 -31.53
C ARG A 961 -3.22 -8.23 -33.07
N LYS A 962 -2.70 -9.30 -33.64
CA LYS A 962 -2.89 -9.56 -35.06
C LYS A 962 -4.40 -9.55 -35.32
N SER A 963 -4.84 -8.64 -36.18
CA SER A 963 -6.19 -8.65 -36.75
C SER A 963 -6.38 -9.97 -37.49
N LEU A 964 -7.28 -10.78 -37.01
CA LEU A 964 -7.86 -11.88 -37.76
C LEU A 964 -9.02 -11.33 -38.60
N PRO A 965 -9.22 -11.84 -39.81
CA PRO A 965 -10.19 -11.34 -40.80
C PRO A 965 -11.63 -11.35 -40.36
#